data_374259e3ecb91f55651da046f0710a51
#
_entry.id   374259e3ecb91f55651da046f0710a51
#
_cell.length_a   1.000
_cell.length_b   1.000
_cell.length_c   1.000
_cell.angle_alpha   90.00
_cell.angle_beta   90.00
_cell.angle_gamma   90.00
#
_symmetry.space_group_name_H-M   'P 1'
#
loop_
_entity.id
_entity.type
_entity.pdbx_description
1 polymer ?
#
loop_
_entity_poly.entity_id
_entity_poly.type
_entity_poly.pdbx_seq_one_letter_code
_entity_poly.pdbx_strand_id
1 'polypeptide(L)'
;TGIAAGNRFVKDEAGNYVAALDSVMTQGVAPDAQILTMKVFGKGGGAYDSDYMVAIEDAMVLGADAANLSLGGSFPGYSEYTEEKYRHILDEIVGSGMVVTISAGNSGSWFDQTAFGLPYAGSVNWATNGSPGSYVNSLCVASVDNAGVTDNYLKVKGHNMTYTEKSYQNKPIYTIGGSHEYIYLDKIGTAEEFAAVKDVLAGKIAICNRGDTSFYEKAEAAVANGAIATIIVNNQPGSNYMDLTDYTKTEPCVSISQTDGAFLRESSTKVTSQDGSVLYYSGEMFVSSERESWDLGEDYYTMSSFSSWGIPGALTMKPEITAPGGRIYSLKDGGEYQNMSGTSMASPQVAGMAALVAEYIKQNDLAEKTGLAVRTLAQSLLMSTAQPIVEKQGVDEQGKTLEGYYSVLQQGAGLANIGAAVNSGSYLMMDQDATDSYADGKIKAELGDDPQRTGEYSFGFTLYNLENTDSTFTLSADFFTQAALQGELNNGNGQVMNFSDKKTAALAADVVWDVDGKTLKPEMPADLDGCDFDGSGKVTADDGQALLDYVTGVRTEISSKSRADLDKDGDIDTYDAYLFFSRLSSAAVTVPANGKIHVTIRAKVLGLDSYDEKNGGAGAYVEGYVFANEVSSKEGVEGTSHSIPVLGYYGNWTDASMFDVGSFIQYHYGMETRPPYMLAAIQQAAQLQSLTIKYKGVDDSYSLGGNLYVDDGFYDADRYSINPDTAKISDIYFCLIRNAANGRITVTGEDGTVYLNKETQAPIIGAYYFSNQKTWMQVQSGLSVDCAPDAAEGEKLTVKLTMAPEYYVDYSGSTLSTDWDALGEGASQTYTMFVDKTAPTLTDITLSEDLINDGRVMTVTASDNRYVAAAVLYDYSTGKILARTGGSPKGASRGEAVTMSLDANGTANAAHLLLQVYDYANNCRTYKINLNKSELNDPVAVSLNRSTLKLFKGGTATLEAEVTPFGIHPDTVTWTSDNTNVATVDEDGTVTGI
;
A
#
# COMPACT_ATOMS: atom_id res chain seq x y z
N THR A 1 -28.09 -4.95 -0.90
CA THR A 1 -29.34 -5.61 -1.34
C THR A 1 -30.09 -4.75 -2.38
N GLY A 2 -30.40 -3.48 -2.06
CA GLY A 2 -31.16 -2.59 -2.97
C GLY A 2 -30.47 -2.37 -4.33
N ILE A 3 -29.15 -2.26 -4.36
CA ILE A 3 -28.35 -2.06 -5.58
C ILE A 3 -28.41 -3.31 -6.47
N ALA A 4 -28.28 -4.50 -5.89
CA ALA A 4 -28.32 -5.75 -6.65
C ALA A 4 -29.74 -6.07 -7.15
N ALA A 5 -30.75 -5.97 -6.27
CA ALA A 5 -32.10 -6.49 -6.55
C ALA A 5 -33.24 -5.65 -5.95
N GLY A 6 -33.05 -4.33 -5.83
CA GLY A 6 -34.13 -3.43 -5.37
C GLY A 6 -35.28 -3.45 -6.35
N ASN A 7 -36.50 -3.60 -5.84
CA ASN A 7 -37.71 -3.72 -6.67
C ASN A 7 -38.53 -2.42 -6.65
N ARG A 8 -39.29 -2.17 -7.72
CA ARG A 8 -40.17 -1.00 -7.89
C ARG A 8 -41.53 -1.15 -7.24
N PHE A 9 -41.62 -1.90 -6.14
CA PHE A 9 -42.86 -2.01 -5.40
C PHE A 9 -42.87 -1.10 -4.16
N VAL A 10 -43.96 -0.43 -3.93
CA VAL A 10 -44.22 0.35 -2.72
C VAL A 10 -45.48 -0.21 -2.03
N LYS A 11 -45.65 0.09 -0.72
CA LYS A 11 -46.89 -0.21 -0.03
C LYS A 11 -47.91 0.87 -0.31
N ASP A 12 -49.13 0.44 -0.69
CA ASP A 12 -50.27 1.36 -0.76
C ASP A 12 -50.78 1.69 0.68
N GLU A 13 -51.79 2.57 0.77
CA GLU A 13 -52.42 2.96 2.04
C GLU A 13 -53.02 1.78 2.82
N ALA A 14 -53.34 0.69 2.16
CA ALA A 14 -53.88 -0.53 2.75
C ALA A 14 -52.76 -1.50 3.18
N GLY A 15 -51.49 -1.19 2.90
CA GLY A 15 -50.32 -1.99 3.20
C GLY A 15 -49.99 -3.09 2.17
N ASN A 16 -50.63 -3.10 0.99
CA ASN A 16 -50.35 -4.02 -0.09
C ASN A 16 -49.21 -3.49 -0.94
N TYR A 17 -48.36 -4.39 -1.47
CA TYR A 17 -47.32 -4.04 -2.41
C TYR A 17 -47.92 -3.80 -3.80
N VAL A 18 -47.73 -2.62 -4.31
CA VAL A 18 -48.14 -2.21 -5.66
C VAL A 18 -46.99 -1.67 -6.45
N ALA A 19 -46.99 -1.89 -7.77
CA ALA A 19 -45.98 -1.34 -8.65
C ALA A 19 -46.08 0.19 -8.70
N ALA A 20 -44.99 0.88 -8.35
CA ALA A 20 -44.93 2.33 -8.28
C ALA A 20 -43.82 2.87 -9.19
N LEU A 21 -43.87 2.55 -10.47
CA LEU A 21 -42.83 2.85 -11.44
C LEU A 21 -42.51 4.34 -11.54
N ASP A 22 -43.51 5.19 -11.34
CA ASP A 22 -43.36 6.66 -11.46
C ASP A 22 -42.86 7.33 -10.17
N SER A 23 -42.92 6.64 -9.01
CA SER A 23 -42.52 7.18 -7.71
C SER A 23 -41.22 6.58 -7.17
N VAL A 24 -40.69 5.52 -7.77
CA VAL A 24 -39.43 4.91 -7.38
C VAL A 24 -38.31 5.40 -8.28
N MET A 25 -37.36 6.17 -7.71
CA MET A 25 -36.30 6.83 -8.45
C MET A 25 -35.22 5.86 -8.92
N THR A 26 -35.09 4.69 -8.31
CA THR A 26 -34.04 3.70 -8.64
C THR A 26 -34.53 2.28 -8.41
N GLN A 27 -33.97 1.33 -9.17
CA GLN A 27 -34.13 -0.11 -8.95
C GLN A 27 -32.78 -0.80 -8.97
N GLY A 28 -32.73 -2.03 -8.46
CA GLY A 28 -31.53 -2.88 -8.52
C GLY A 28 -31.27 -3.39 -9.94
N VAL A 29 -30.06 -3.90 -10.16
CA VAL A 29 -29.62 -4.44 -11.46
C VAL A 29 -30.45 -5.65 -11.87
N ALA A 30 -30.78 -6.54 -10.93
CA ALA A 30 -31.59 -7.74 -11.13
C ALA A 30 -32.84 -7.69 -10.21
N PRO A 31 -33.84 -6.88 -10.52
CA PRO A 31 -34.97 -6.58 -9.61
C PRO A 31 -35.85 -7.79 -9.27
N ASP A 32 -35.88 -8.80 -10.14
CA ASP A 32 -36.66 -10.02 -9.95
C ASP A 32 -35.88 -11.17 -9.32
N ALA A 33 -34.58 -10.95 -8.99
CA ALA A 33 -33.75 -11.95 -8.35
C ALA A 33 -34.25 -12.30 -6.94
N GLN A 34 -34.22 -13.58 -6.57
CA GLN A 34 -34.46 -14.03 -5.22
C GLN A 34 -33.26 -13.70 -4.32
N ILE A 35 -33.51 -13.23 -3.11
CA ILE A 35 -32.49 -12.77 -2.18
C ILE A 35 -32.33 -13.76 -1.01
N LEU A 36 -31.11 -14.28 -0.85
CA LEU A 36 -30.66 -14.95 0.35
C LEU A 36 -29.92 -13.92 1.21
N THR A 37 -30.46 -13.57 2.37
CA THR A 37 -29.83 -12.62 3.28
C THR A 37 -28.98 -13.35 4.30
N MET A 38 -27.66 -13.22 4.21
CA MET A 38 -26.67 -13.77 5.14
C MET A 38 -26.19 -12.69 6.10
N LYS A 39 -26.60 -12.77 7.38
CA LYS A 39 -26.21 -11.79 8.38
C LYS A 39 -24.89 -12.21 9.03
N VAL A 40 -23.77 -11.62 8.60
CA VAL A 40 -22.43 -11.92 9.12
C VAL A 40 -21.92 -10.86 10.11
N PHE A 41 -22.52 -9.66 10.14
CA PHE A 41 -22.11 -8.61 11.07
C PHE A 41 -22.83 -8.72 12.40
N GLY A 42 -22.06 -8.70 13.49
CA GLY A 42 -22.58 -8.59 14.84
C GLY A 42 -23.13 -7.20 15.15
N LYS A 43 -23.75 -7.04 16.32
CA LYS A 43 -24.33 -5.76 16.79
C LYS A 43 -23.28 -4.65 16.93
N GLY A 44 -22.01 -5.02 17.15
CA GLY A 44 -20.87 -4.08 17.24
C GLY A 44 -20.30 -3.63 15.90
N GLY A 45 -20.86 -4.08 14.77
CA GLY A 45 -20.44 -3.66 13.44
C GLY A 45 -19.26 -4.45 12.85
N GLY A 46 -18.74 -5.47 13.53
CA GLY A 46 -17.68 -6.36 13.03
C GLY A 46 -18.20 -7.73 12.59
N ALA A 47 -17.47 -8.39 11.71
CA ALA A 47 -17.62 -9.78 11.32
C ALA A 47 -16.29 -10.51 11.51
N TYR A 48 -16.32 -11.76 11.96
CA TYR A 48 -15.16 -12.63 11.95
C TYR A 48 -15.07 -13.32 10.59
N ASP A 49 -13.87 -13.75 10.22
CA ASP A 49 -13.67 -14.48 8.97
C ASP A 49 -14.53 -15.75 8.91
N SER A 50 -14.67 -16.46 10.05
CA SER A 50 -15.58 -17.60 10.17
C SER A 50 -17.04 -17.29 9.79
N ASP A 51 -17.52 -16.08 10.06
CA ASP A 51 -18.93 -15.74 9.84
C ASP A 51 -19.24 -15.65 8.35
N TYR A 52 -18.39 -14.97 7.57
CA TYR A 52 -18.63 -14.86 6.13
C TYR A 52 -18.20 -16.10 5.35
N MET A 53 -17.22 -16.88 5.84
CA MET A 53 -16.85 -18.17 5.23
C MET A 53 -18.00 -19.18 5.31
N VAL A 54 -18.62 -19.33 6.45
CA VAL A 54 -19.82 -20.17 6.60
C VAL A 54 -20.97 -19.67 5.71
N ALA A 55 -21.14 -18.34 5.61
CA ALA A 55 -22.18 -17.78 4.73
C ALA A 55 -21.93 -18.06 3.25
N ILE A 56 -20.66 -18.08 2.80
CA ILE A 56 -20.28 -18.49 1.44
C ILE A 56 -20.62 -19.98 1.23
N GLU A 57 -20.24 -20.86 2.17
CA GLU A 57 -20.53 -22.29 2.11
C GLU A 57 -22.03 -22.54 2.05
N ASP A 58 -22.80 -21.93 2.93
CA ASP A 58 -24.27 -22.04 2.95
C ASP A 58 -24.89 -21.57 1.62
N ALA A 59 -24.41 -20.48 1.03
CA ALA A 59 -24.87 -19.97 -0.24
C ALA A 59 -24.60 -20.95 -1.39
N MET A 60 -23.42 -21.58 -1.41
CA MET A 60 -23.08 -22.64 -2.36
C MET A 60 -24.00 -23.86 -2.24
N VAL A 61 -24.23 -24.33 -1.00
CA VAL A 61 -25.10 -25.47 -0.72
C VAL A 61 -26.54 -25.18 -1.12
N LEU A 62 -27.01 -23.95 -0.94
CA LEU A 62 -28.36 -23.51 -1.35
C LEU A 62 -28.48 -23.26 -2.86
N GLY A 63 -27.39 -23.34 -3.60
CA GLY A 63 -27.36 -23.19 -5.06
C GLY A 63 -27.54 -21.73 -5.53
N ALA A 64 -26.99 -20.77 -4.80
CA ALA A 64 -26.97 -19.38 -5.23
C ALA A 64 -26.18 -19.20 -6.54
N ASP A 65 -26.69 -18.35 -7.45
CA ASP A 65 -25.99 -18.01 -8.69
C ASP A 65 -24.90 -16.95 -8.51
N ALA A 66 -25.11 -16.05 -7.54
CA ALA A 66 -24.15 -15.00 -7.20
C ALA A 66 -24.19 -14.69 -5.70
N ALA A 67 -23.04 -14.35 -5.15
CA ALA A 67 -22.91 -13.82 -3.80
C ALA A 67 -22.20 -12.46 -3.84
N ASN A 68 -22.62 -11.54 -2.96
CA ASN A 68 -22.00 -10.23 -2.81
C ASN A 68 -21.48 -10.04 -1.39
N LEU A 69 -20.19 -9.71 -1.27
CA LEU A 69 -19.55 -9.34 -0.03
C LEU A 69 -19.06 -7.89 -0.10
N SER A 70 -19.89 -6.96 0.38
CA SER A 70 -19.51 -5.55 0.55
C SER A 70 -18.79 -5.34 1.88
N LEU A 71 -17.72 -6.08 2.09
CA LEU A 71 -16.90 -6.08 3.31
C LEU A 71 -15.44 -6.29 2.96
N GLY A 72 -14.55 -5.97 3.88
CA GLY A 72 -13.12 -6.18 3.74
C GLY A 72 -12.36 -5.76 4.98
N GLY A 73 -11.16 -6.29 5.12
CA GLY A 73 -10.20 -5.97 6.16
C GLY A 73 -9.24 -4.86 5.74
N SER A 74 -8.23 -4.66 6.57
CA SER A 74 -7.15 -3.71 6.30
C SER A 74 -6.29 -4.16 5.12
N PHE A 75 -5.70 -3.21 4.43
CA PHE A 75 -4.72 -3.44 3.39
C PHE A 75 -3.28 -3.47 3.96
N PRO A 76 -2.31 -4.00 3.23
CA PRO A 76 -2.48 -4.82 2.03
C PRO A 76 -3.04 -6.20 2.34
N GLY A 77 -3.89 -6.72 1.43
CA GLY A 77 -4.47 -8.05 1.55
C GLY A 77 -3.54 -9.16 1.05
N TYR A 78 -3.90 -10.39 1.33
CA TYR A 78 -3.25 -11.60 0.82
C TYR A 78 -4.04 -12.18 -0.35
N SER A 79 -3.36 -12.89 -1.25
CA SER A 79 -3.99 -13.59 -2.37
C SER A 79 -4.69 -14.88 -1.94
N GLU A 80 -4.19 -15.50 -0.89
CA GLU A 80 -4.74 -16.73 -0.32
C GLU A 80 -4.93 -16.62 1.19
N TYR A 81 -5.85 -17.40 1.72
CA TYR A 81 -6.02 -17.47 3.15
C TYR A 81 -4.95 -18.38 3.77
N THR A 82 -4.37 -17.98 4.89
CA THR A 82 -3.31 -18.74 5.56
C THR A 82 -3.81 -19.99 6.27
N GLU A 83 -5.10 -19.99 6.71
CA GLU A 83 -5.71 -21.15 7.33
C GLU A 83 -6.29 -22.10 6.28
N GLU A 84 -5.80 -23.33 6.23
CA GLU A 84 -6.18 -24.36 5.26
C GLU A 84 -7.72 -24.57 5.15
N LYS A 85 -8.43 -24.55 6.28
CA LYS A 85 -9.91 -24.71 6.32
C LYS A 85 -10.64 -23.62 5.52
N TYR A 86 -10.14 -22.37 5.54
CA TYR A 86 -10.77 -21.28 4.81
C TYR A 86 -10.35 -21.28 3.34
N ARG A 87 -9.11 -21.66 3.04
CA ARG A 87 -8.70 -21.93 1.66
C ARG A 87 -9.60 -22.95 1.01
N HIS A 88 -9.87 -24.06 1.69
CA HIS A 88 -10.75 -25.10 1.18
C HIS A 88 -12.15 -24.56 0.79
N ILE A 89 -12.77 -23.72 1.64
CA ILE A 89 -14.07 -23.11 1.32
C ILE A 89 -13.97 -22.22 0.07
N LEU A 90 -12.90 -21.45 -0.04
CA LEU A 90 -12.68 -20.57 -1.20
C LEU A 90 -12.42 -21.36 -2.49
N ASP A 91 -11.72 -22.49 -2.42
CA ASP A 91 -11.45 -23.36 -3.56
C ASP A 91 -12.74 -24.04 -4.05
N GLU A 92 -13.65 -24.40 -3.15
CA GLU A 92 -14.96 -24.97 -3.50
C GLU A 92 -15.85 -23.98 -4.29
N ILE A 93 -15.61 -22.67 -4.22
CA ILE A 93 -16.33 -21.68 -5.01
C ILE A 93 -16.18 -21.96 -6.51
N VAL A 94 -15.01 -22.37 -6.95
CA VAL A 94 -14.71 -22.64 -8.37
C VAL A 94 -15.63 -23.74 -8.91
N GLY A 95 -15.86 -24.79 -8.15
CA GLY A 95 -16.75 -25.90 -8.51
C GLY A 95 -18.25 -25.64 -8.30
N SER A 96 -18.62 -24.61 -7.54
CA SER A 96 -20.01 -24.38 -7.11
C SER A 96 -20.94 -23.79 -8.18
N GLY A 97 -20.39 -23.21 -9.23
CA GLY A 97 -21.15 -22.43 -10.23
C GLY A 97 -21.54 -21.01 -9.77
N MET A 98 -21.25 -20.61 -8.55
CA MET A 98 -21.60 -19.32 -7.98
C MET A 98 -20.51 -18.27 -8.23
N VAL A 99 -20.89 -17.09 -8.75
CA VAL A 99 -19.98 -15.93 -8.85
C VAL A 99 -19.95 -15.20 -7.52
N VAL A 100 -18.76 -15.04 -6.92
CA VAL A 100 -18.60 -14.33 -5.65
C VAL A 100 -17.94 -12.99 -5.89
N THR A 101 -18.73 -11.91 -5.83
CA THR A 101 -18.24 -10.54 -5.98
C THR A 101 -17.86 -9.94 -4.64
N ILE A 102 -16.69 -9.35 -4.56
CA ILE A 102 -16.18 -8.74 -3.32
C ILE A 102 -15.65 -7.35 -3.61
N SER A 103 -15.94 -6.40 -2.73
CA SER A 103 -15.48 -5.03 -2.85
C SER A 103 -13.94 -4.94 -2.72
N ALA A 104 -13.29 -4.14 -3.58
CA ALA A 104 -11.84 -3.96 -3.58
C ALA A 104 -11.29 -3.25 -2.33
N GLY A 105 -12.14 -2.48 -1.64
CA GLY A 105 -11.77 -1.63 -0.52
C GLY A 105 -11.82 -0.15 -0.86
N ASN A 106 -11.80 0.70 0.17
CA ASN A 106 -11.95 2.15 0.03
C ASN A 106 -10.71 2.88 0.55
N SER A 107 -9.55 2.31 0.33
CA SER A 107 -8.27 2.84 0.81
C SER A 107 -7.58 3.76 -0.22
N GLY A 108 -8.15 3.88 -1.41
CA GLY A 108 -7.59 4.69 -2.49
C GLY A 108 -6.21 4.21 -2.93
N SER A 109 -5.43 5.11 -3.45
CA SER A 109 -4.03 4.90 -3.77
C SER A 109 -3.13 5.30 -2.59
N TRP A 110 -1.98 4.68 -2.46
CA TRP A 110 -0.89 5.15 -1.60
C TRP A 110 -0.44 6.58 -1.94
N PHE A 111 -0.80 7.05 -3.13
CA PHE A 111 -0.53 8.41 -3.60
C PHE A 111 -1.60 9.42 -3.20
N ASP A 112 -2.68 8.99 -2.58
CA ASP A 112 -3.69 9.92 -2.05
C ASP A 112 -3.19 10.56 -0.75
N GLN A 113 -2.71 11.78 -0.88
CA GLN A 113 -2.15 12.55 0.22
C GLN A 113 -3.18 12.86 1.31
N THR A 114 -4.45 12.88 0.97
CA THR A 114 -5.51 13.28 1.92
C THR A 114 -5.91 12.15 2.85
N ALA A 115 -5.83 10.90 2.38
CA ALA A 115 -6.27 9.73 3.13
C ALA A 115 -5.13 9.01 3.86
N PHE A 116 -3.96 8.85 3.22
CA PHE A 116 -2.93 7.90 3.67
C PHE A 116 -1.52 8.51 3.79
N GLY A 117 -1.36 9.79 3.53
CA GLY A 117 -0.07 10.46 3.55
C GLY A 117 0.64 10.41 2.20
N LEU A 118 1.96 10.49 2.22
CA LEU A 118 2.74 10.63 1.00
C LEU A 118 3.23 9.30 0.47
N PRO A 119 3.30 9.16 -0.86
CA PRO A 119 3.88 7.99 -1.47
C PRO A 119 5.38 7.91 -1.23
N TYR A 120 5.91 6.69 -1.21
CA TYR A 120 7.33 6.46 -1.33
C TYR A 120 7.75 6.70 -2.78
N ALA A 121 8.51 7.73 -3.03
CA ALA A 121 9.10 7.95 -4.34
C ALA A 121 9.93 6.72 -4.76
N GLY A 122 9.69 6.22 -5.95
CA GLY A 122 10.40 5.06 -6.51
C GLY A 122 9.89 3.69 -6.07
N SER A 123 8.89 3.57 -5.20
CA SER A 123 8.24 2.28 -4.96
C SER A 123 7.06 2.10 -5.90
N VAL A 124 7.06 0.99 -6.64
CA VAL A 124 6.02 0.65 -7.62
C VAL A 124 5.10 -0.48 -7.14
N ASN A 125 5.37 -1.08 -5.99
CA ASN A 125 4.77 -2.34 -5.57
C ASN A 125 3.79 -2.21 -4.41
N TRP A 126 2.87 -1.25 -4.50
CA TRP A 126 1.95 -0.96 -3.41
C TRP A 126 0.53 -1.41 -3.69
N ALA A 127 0.01 -2.18 -2.74
CA ALA A 127 -1.38 -2.58 -2.74
C ALA A 127 -2.14 -1.89 -1.62
N THR A 128 -3.32 -1.38 -1.93
CA THR A 128 -4.30 -0.91 -0.95
C THR A 128 -5.56 -1.77 -0.96
N ASN A 129 -5.59 -2.81 -1.81
CA ASN A 129 -6.64 -3.80 -1.82
C ASN A 129 -6.56 -4.68 -0.57
N GLY A 130 -7.70 -4.90 0.10
CA GLY A 130 -7.79 -5.69 1.34
C GLY A 130 -8.42 -7.05 1.12
N SER A 131 -8.13 -8.01 2.03
CA SER A 131 -8.82 -9.29 2.05
C SER A 131 -10.26 -9.14 2.54
N PRO A 132 -11.23 -9.94 2.06
CA PRO A 132 -11.13 -11.05 1.12
C PRO A 132 -11.19 -10.66 -0.35
N GLY A 133 -11.32 -9.36 -0.70
CA GLY A 133 -11.30 -8.88 -2.10
C GLY A 133 -10.03 -9.28 -2.86
N SER A 134 -8.90 -9.35 -2.16
CA SER A 134 -7.60 -9.75 -2.71
C SER A 134 -7.47 -11.24 -3.03
N TYR A 135 -8.36 -12.12 -2.54
CA TYR A 135 -8.23 -13.56 -2.74
C TYR A 135 -8.45 -13.98 -4.20
N VAL A 136 -7.65 -14.95 -4.64
CA VAL A 136 -7.68 -15.44 -6.04
C VAL A 136 -9.07 -15.90 -6.48
N ASN A 137 -9.86 -16.50 -5.58
CA ASN A 137 -11.19 -17.06 -5.88
C ASN A 137 -12.33 -16.03 -5.84
N SER A 138 -12.06 -14.75 -5.51
CA SER A 138 -13.04 -13.66 -5.56
C SER A 138 -13.06 -12.99 -6.91
N LEU A 139 -14.22 -12.49 -7.34
CA LEU A 139 -14.32 -11.47 -8.40
C LEU A 139 -14.28 -10.10 -7.70
N CYS A 140 -13.12 -9.50 -7.65
CA CYS A 140 -12.86 -8.24 -6.95
C CYS A 140 -13.36 -7.05 -7.77
N VAL A 141 -14.16 -6.18 -7.15
CA VAL A 141 -14.84 -5.09 -7.85
C VAL A 141 -14.34 -3.74 -7.39
N ALA A 142 -13.79 -2.96 -8.33
CA ALA A 142 -13.41 -1.56 -8.17
C ALA A 142 -14.61 -0.62 -8.35
N SER A 143 -14.41 0.64 -7.98
CA SER A 143 -15.42 1.68 -8.05
C SER A 143 -15.05 2.77 -9.05
N VAL A 144 -16.01 3.11 -9.92
CA VAL A 144 -16.03 4.31 -10.73
C VAL A 144 -17.13 5.25 -10.22
N ASP A 145 -16.95 6.55 -10.36
CA ASP A 145 -17.99 7.54 -10.07
C ASP A 145 -19.12 7.40 -11.09
N ASN A 146 -20.36 7.41 -10.60
CA ASN A 146 -21.53 7.22 -11.42
C ASN A 146 -21.82 8.47 -12.29
N ALA A 147 -22.05 8.28 -13.59
CA ALA A 147 -22.50 9.34 -14.49
C ALA A 147 -23.96 9.72 -14.24
N GLY A 148 -24.81 8.76 -13.86
CA GLY A 148 -26.17 9.03 -13.42
C GLY A 148 -26.23 9.52 -11.97
N VAL A 149 -26.81 10.66 -11.73
CA VAL A 149 -26.89 11.28 -10.40
C VAL A 149 -28.33 11.45 -9.98
N THR A 150 -28.64 11.08 -8.73
CA THR A 150 -29.92 11.39 -8.09
C THR A 150 -29.62 12.08 -6.76
N ASP A 151 -29.71 13.41 -6.75
CA ASP A 151 -29.40 14.18 -5.55
C ASP A 151 -30.06 15.58 -5.56
N ASN A 152 -29.85 16.29 -4.44
CA ASN A 152 -30.01 17.72 -4.44
C ASN A 152 -28.84 18.33 -5.26
N TYR A 153 -29.06 19.50 -5.83
CA TYR A 153 -28.11 20.11 -6.75
C TYR A 153 -27.97 21.61 -6.51
N LEU A 154 -26.88 22.15 -7.02
CA LEU A 154 -26.66 23.57 -7.17
C LEU A 154 -26.84 23.90 -8.65
N LYS A 155 -27.48 25.04 -8.99
CA LYS A 155 -27.72 25.43 -10.39
C LYS A 155 -27.31 26.87 -10.64
N VAL A 156 -26.51 27.08 -11.67
CA VAL A 156 -26.13 28.41 -12.18
C VAL A 156 -26.31 28.44 -13.68
N LYS A 157 -27.09 29.41 -14.19
CA LYS A 157 -27.33 29.60 -15.62
C LYS A 157 -27.79 28.33 -16.38
N GLY A 158 -28.55 27.47 -15.72
CA GLY A 158 -29.08 26.24 -16.30
C GLY A 158 -28.19 25.00 -16.12
N HIS A 159 -26.95 25.15 -15.69
CA HIS A 159 -26.04 24.05 -15.39
C HIS A 159 -26.26 23.53 -13.97
N ASN A 160 -26.57 22.23 -13.84
CA ASN A 160 -26.68 21.54 -12.57
C ASN A 160 -25.31 21.07 -12.14
N MET A 161 -24.97 21.32 -10.89
CA MET A 161 -23.70 20.91 -10.26
C MET A 161 -23.99 19.95 -9.12
N THR A 162 -23.26 18.86 -9.06
CA THR A 162 -23.22 17.98 -7.90
C THR A 162 -22.34 18.57 -6.82
N TYR A 163 -22.54 18.13 -5.58
CA TYR A 163 -21.67 18.50 -4.48
C TYR A 163 -21.42 17.32 -3.56
N THR A 164 -20.30 17.37 -2.86
CA THR A 164 -19.98 16.43 -1.78
C THR A 164 -20.21 17.14 -0.45
N GLU A 165 -20.96 16.50 0.41
CA GLU A 165 -21.31 17.05 1.73
C GLU A 165 -21.00 16.02 2.82
N LYS A 166 -20.40 16.48 3.91
CA LYS A 166 -20.27 15.72 5.13
C LYS A 166 -20.78 16.55 6.29
N SER A 167 -21.88 16.10 6.88
CA SER A 167 -22.49 16.77 8.02
C SER A 167 -21.94 16.23 9.34
N TYR A 168 -21.36 17.11 10.13
CA TYR A 168 -21.03 16.84 11.54
C TYR A 168 -21.99 17.62 12.44
N GLN A 169 -21.73 18.93 12.65
CA GLN A 169 -22.60 19.85 13.36
C GLN A 169 -23.29 20.85 12.42
N ASN A 170 -22.77 20.98 11.20
CA ASN A 170 -23.30 21.84 10.15
C ASN A 170 -24.60 21.26 9.57
N LYS A 171 -25.48 22.16 9.15
CA LYS A 171 -26.71 21.80 8.43
C LYS A 171 -26.38 21.42 6.96
N PRO A 172 -27.14 20.52 6.37
CA PRO A 172 -27.04 20.25 4.94
C PRO A 172 -27.35 21.50 4.11
N ILE A 173 -26.68 21.66 2.95
CA ILE A 173 -26.83 22.87 2.12
C ILE A 173 -28.24 23.02 1.54
N TYR A 174 -28.94 21.91 1.26
CA TYR A 174 -30.33 21.96 0.79
C TYR A 174 -31.26 22.70 1.78
N THR A 175 -30.87 22.87 3.05
CA THR A 175 -31.68 23.58 4.07
C THR A 175 -31.78 25.07 3.83
N ILE A 176 -30.86 25.68 3.05
CA ILE A 176 -30.95 27.08 2.65
C ILE A 176 -31.77 27.28 1.40
N GLY A 177 -32.23 26.26 0.70
CA GLY A 177 -33.04 26.22 -0.51
C GLY A 177 -33.42 27.55 -1.18
N GLY A 178 -33.47 27.56 -2.51
CA GLY A 178 -33.80 28.77 -3.29
C GLY A 178 -32.58 29.47 -3.88
N SER A 179 -32.83 30.67 -4.44
CA SER A 179 -31.81 31.49 -5.09
C SER A 179 -31.04 32.35 -4.13
N HIS A 180 -29.71 32.29 -4.18
CA HIS A 180 -28.78 33.05 -3.35
C HIS A 180 -27.67 33.68 -4.21
N GLU A 181 -27.29 34.90 -3.87
CA GLU A 181 -26.06 35.47 -4.42
C GLU A 181 -24.83 34.79 -3.85
N TYR A 182 -23.77 34.69 -4.64
CA TYR A 182 -22.48 34.16 -4.19
C TYR A 182 -21.30 35.06 -4.51
N ILE A 183 -20.25 34.94 -3.70
CA ILE A 183 -18.93 35.56 -3.91
C ILE A 183 -17.90 34.41 -4.04
N TYR A 184 -17.25 34.34 -5.19
CA TYR A 184 -16.19 33.39 -5.48
C TYR A 184 -14.83 34.08 -5.52
N LEU A 185 -13.94 33.75 -4.59
CA LEU A 185 -12.64 34.39 -4.45
C LEU A 185 -11.62 33.94 -5.49
N ASP A 186 -11.76 32.74 -6.04
CA ASP A 186 -10.72 32.09 -6.86
C ASP A 186 -9.33 32.07 -6.17
N LYS A 187 -9.37 31.87 -4.85
CA LYS A 187 -8.24 31.77 -3.92
C LYS A 187 -8.53 30.70 -2.89
N ILE A 188 -7.55 30.40 -2.03
CA ILE A 188 -7.68 29.31 -1.05
C ILE A 188 -8.63 29.60 0.11
N GLY A 189 -9.12 30.83 0.29
CA GLY A 189 -10.13 31.18 1.31
C GLY A 189 -9.55 31.33 2.71
N THR A 190 -8.45 32.06 2.84
CA THR A 190 -7.90 32.39 4.16
C THR A 190 -8.75 33.38 4.91
N ALA A 191 -8.54 33.55 6.23
CA ALA A 191 -9.25 34.52 7.04
C ALA A 191 -9.08 35.97 6.53
N GLU A 192 -7.87 36.31 6.06
CA GLU A 192 -7.57 37.64 5.47
C GLU A 192 -8.27 37.84 4.15
N GLU A 193 -8.35 36.81 3.30
CA GLU A 193 -9.00 36.89 2.00
C GLU A 193 -10.50 37.09 2.13
N PHE A 194 -11.17 36.40 3.05
CA PHE A 194 -12.60 36.62 3.33
C PHE A 194 -12.86 37.96 4.02
N ALA A 195 -11.98 38.40 4.92
CA ALA A 195 -12.09 39.71 5.56
C ALA A 195 -12.01 40.85 4.54
N ALA A 196 -11.22 40.71 3.48
CA ALA A 196 -11.10 41.71 2.43
C ALA A 196 -12.40 41.91 1.60
N VAL A 197 -13.30 40.96 1.61
CA VAL A 197 -14.60 40.99 0.89
C VAL A 197 -15.81 40.98 1.84
N LYS A 198 -15.62 41.20 3.12
CA LYS A 198 -16.67 41.09 4.15
C LYS A 198 -17.91 41.89 3.81
N ASP A 199 -17.75 43.12 3.35
CA ASP A 199 -18.89 44.04 3.09
C ASP A 199 -19.78 43.57 1.95
N VAL A 200 -19.23 42.76 1.02
CA VAL A 200 -19.98 42.23 -0.13
C VAL A 200 -20.38 40.77 0.07
N LEU A 201 -19.77 40.07 1.02
CA LEU A 201 -20.00 38.65 1.30
C LEU A 201 -21.20 38.42 2.24
N ALA A 202 -21.49 39.37 3.14
CA ALA A 202 -22.50 39.21 4.18
C ALA A 202 -23.87 38.82 3.59
N GLY A 203 -24.44 37.73 4.09
CA GLY A 203 -25.71 37.14 3.65
C GLY A 203 -25.67 36.36 2.34
N LYS A 204 -24.47 36.06 1.80
CA LYS A 204 -24.27 35.37 0.54
C LYS A 204 -23.52 34.03 0.74
N ILE A 205 -23.49 33.22 -0.30
CA ILE A 205 -22.67 31.99 -0.34
C ILE A 205 -21.22 32.40 -0.63
N ALA A 206 -20.29 31.90 0.18
CA ALA A 206 -18.86 32.04 -0.06
C ALA A 206 -18.36 30.86 -0.92
N ILE A 207 -17.56 31.15 -1.94
CA ILE A 207 -16.89 30.12 -2.74
C ILE A 207 -15.37 30.36 -2.72
N CYS A 208 -14.57 29.32 -2.48
CA CYS A 208 -13.11 29.39 -2.51
C CYS A 208 -12.54 28.08 -3.05
N ASN A 209 -11.24 28.07 -3.36
CA ASN A 209 -10.56 26.87 -3.87
C ASN A 209 -9.98 26.06 -2.71
N ARG A 210 -9.86 24.74 -2.92
CA ARG A 210 -9.04 23.85 -2.10
C ARG A 210 -7.57 24.32 -2.16
N GLY A 211 -6.79 24.10 -1.10
CA GLY A 211 -5.38 24.46 -0.98
C GLY A 211 -4.89 24.17 0.43
N ASP A 212 -3.77 24.74 0.83
CA ASP A 212 -3.01 24.42 2.05
C ASP A 212 -3.72 24.67 3.39
N THR A 213 -4.86 25.39 3.41
CA THR A 213 -5.67 25.62 4.61
C THR A 213 -6.70 24.51 4.77
N SER A 214 -6.98 24.05 5.98
CA SER A 214 -7.99 23.02 6.26
C SER A 214 -9.40 23.45 5.84
N PHE A 215 -10.28 22.47 5.56
CA PHE A 215 -11.63 22.76 5.09
C PHE A 215 -12.46 23.49 6.15
N TYR A 216 -12.35 23.09 7.41
CA TYR A 216 -13.08 23.73 8.50
C TYR A 216 -12.61 25.17 8.74
N GLU A 217 -11.32 25.46 8.63
CA GLU A 217 -10.78 26.83 8.77
C GLU A 217 -11.31 27.77 7.68
N LYS A 218 -11.38 27.29 6.41
CA LYS A 218 -11.99 28.04 5.31
C LYS A 218 -13.47 28.37 5.60
N ALA A 219 -14.23 27.34 6.00
CA ALA A 219 -15.64 27.49 6.30
C ALA A 219 -15.88 28.43 7.49
N GLU A 220 -15.11 28.31 8.58
CA GLU A 220 -15.19 29.21 9.73
C GLU A 220 -14.83 30.65 9.37
N ALA A 221 -13.80 30.84 8.54
CA ALA A 221 -13.40 32.17 8.07
C ALA A 221 -14.49 32.82 7.21
N ALA A 222 -15.12 32.06 6.31
CA ALA A 222 -16.23 32.52 5.50
C ALA A 222 -17.44 32.96 6.38
N VAL A 223 -17.86 32.11 7.31
CA VAL A 223 -18.98 32.37 8.21
C VAL A 223 -18.68 33.52 9.15
N ALA A 224 -17.48 33.65 9.68
CA ALA A 224 -17.04 34.78 10.50
C ALA A 224 -17.13 36.12 9.75
N ASN A 225 -17.09 36.10 8.42
CA ASN A 225 -17.26 37.26 7.57
C ASN A 225 -18.67 37.39 6.95
N GLY A 226 -19.65 36.64 7.48
CA GLY A 226 -21.07 36.77 7.19
C GLY A 226 -21.61 35.89 6.11
N ALA A 227 -20.88 34.88 5.63
CA ALA A 227 -21.38 33.90 4.69
C ALA A 227 -22.49 33.03 5.30
N ILE A 228 -23.52 32.69 4.50
CA ILE A 228 -24.61 31.78 4.90
C ILE A 228 -24.30 30.32 4.58
N ALA A 229 -23.34 30.06 3.73
CA ALA A 229 -22.80 28.74 3.38
C ALA A 229 -21.42 28.91 2.74
N THR A 230 -20.62 27.84 2.74
CA THR A 230 -19.31 27.80 2.09
C THR A 230 -19.27 26.68 1.06
N ILE A 231 -18.79 26.99 -0.15
CA ILE A 231 -18.53 26.02 -1.21
C ILE A 231 -17.02 26.00 -1.48
N ILE A 232 -16.42 24.83 -1.46
CA ILE A 232 -14.99 24.65 -1.73
C ILE A 232 -14.83 23.93 -3.07
N VAL A 233 -14.17 24.60 -4.01
CA VAL A 233 -13.86 24.03 -5.32
C VAL A 233 -12.68 23.08 -5.18
N ASN A 234 -12.83 21.83 -5.63
CA ASN A 234 -11.72 20.88 -5.65
C ASN A 234 -10.64 21.34 -6.63
N ASN A 235 -9.39 21.04 -6.34
CA ASN A 235 -8.23 21.34 -7.18
C ASN A 235 -7.64 20.10 -7.89
N GLN A 236 -8.33 18.98 -7.79
CA GLN A 236 -8.00 17.70 -8.42
C GLN A 236 -9.24 17.10 -9.09
N PRO A 237 -9.09 16.24 -10.10
CA PRO A 237 -10.20 15.48 -10.65
C PRO A 237 -10.93 14.63 -9.58
N GLY A 238 -12.20 14.35 -9.80
CA GLY A 238 -13.00 13.51 -8.91
C GLY A 238 -13.62 14.23 -7.71
N SER A 239 -14.27 13.47 -6.85
CA SER A 239 -14.96 13.96 -5.65
C SER A 239 -13.98 14.25 -4.53
N ASN A 240 -14.21 15.32 -3.77
CA ASN A 240 -13.41 15.68 -2.63
C ASN A 240 -14.09 15.31 -1.32
N TYR A 241 -13.45 14.43 -0.54
CA TYR A 241 -13.90 14.08 0.79
C TYR A 241 -13.35 15.08 1.82
N MET A 242 -14.23 15.96 2.34
CA MET A 242 -13.82 17.01 3.28
C MET A 242 -13.83 16.50 4.72
N ASP A 243 -12.74 16.75 5.46
CA ASP A 243 -12.73 16.59 6.90
C ASP A 243 -13.20 17.90 7.57
N LEU A 244 -14.37 17.83 8.19
CA LEU A 244 -14.99 18.92 8.94
C LEU A 244 -15.10 18.61 10.45
N THR A 245 -14.29 17.69 10.97
CA THR A 245 -14.38 17.22 12.38
C THR A 245 -14.26 18.38 13.37
N ASP A 246 -13.40 19.35 13.08
CA ASP A 246 -13.18 20.52 13.95
C ASP A 246 -14.04 21.74 13.60
N TYR A 247 -14.99 21.58 12.64
CA TYR A 247 -15.90 22.66 12.26
C TYR A 247 -16.95 22.91 13.35
N THR A 248 -16.97 24.12 13.89
CA THR A 248 -17.81 24.48 15.06
C THR A 248 -19.09 25.24 14.71
N LYS A 249 -19.28 25.59 13.43
CA LYS A 249 -20.43 26.37 12.98
C LYS A 249 -21.54 25.46 12.47
N THR A 250 -22.74 26.06 12.31
CA THR A 250 -23.94 25.35 11.83
C THR A 250 -24.22 25.60 10.36
N GLU A 251 -23.56 26.58 9.75
CA GLU A 251 -23.73 26.94 8.36
C GLU A 251 -23.20 25.82 7.45
N PRO A 252 -23.88 25.56 6.32
CA PRO A 252 -23.47 24.52 5.37
C PRO A 252 -22.06 24.72 4.83
N CYS A 253 -21.32 23.61 4.65
CA CYS A 253 -20.06 23.57 3.94
C CYS A 253 -20.04 22.36 3.01
N VAL A 254 -19.88 22.60 1.70
CA VAL A 254 -19.86 21.57 0.64
C VAL A 254 -18.67 21.77 -0.29
N SER A 255 -18.33 20.72 -1.04
CA SER A 255 -17.33 20.78 -2.10
C SER A 255 -17.96 20.49 -3.45
N ILE A 256 -17.46 21.16 -4.49
CA ILE A 256 -17.83 20.91 -5.90
C ILE A 256 -16.59 20.51 -6.71
N SER A 257 -16.81 19.98 -7.90
CA SER A 257 -15.74 19.54 -8.79
C SER A 257 -14.87 20.71 -9.28
N GLN A 258 -13.66 20.40 -9.74
CA GLN A 258 -12.79 21.36 -10.39
C GLN A 258 -13.44 21.94 -11.66
N THR A 259 -14.13 21.10 -12.43
CA THR A 259 -14.87 21.47 -13.64
C THR A 259 -15.99 22.46 -13.36
N ASP A 260 -16.79 22.21 -12.31
CA ASP A 260 -17.86 23.11 -11.89
C ASP A 260 -17.29 24.45 -11.38
N GLY A 261 -16.14 24.42 -10.71
CA GLY A 261 -15.42 25.63 -10.30
C GLY A 261 -14.96 26.46 -11.49
N ALA A 262 -14.45 25.83 -12.53
CA ALA A 262 -14.09 26.50 -13.79
C ALA A 262 -15.33 27.10 -14.47
N PHE A 263 -16.40 26.34 -14.59
CA PHE A 263 -17.69 26.85 -15.10
C PHE A 263 -18.19 28.04 -14.31
N LEU A 264 -18.16 28.03 -12.99
CA LEU A 264 -18.56 29.17 -12.14
C LEU A 264 -17.71 30.40 -12.45
N ARG A 265 -16.42 30.28 -12.59
CA ARG A 265 -15.51 31.38 -12.92
C ARG A 265 -15.84 32.00 -14.26
N GLU A 266 -16.07 31.20 -15.29
CA GLU A 266 -16.42 31.64 -16.63
C GLU A 266 -17.81 32.27 -16.72
N SER A 267 -18.77 31.68 -16.01
CA SER A 267 -20.18 32.12 -16.03
C SER A 267 -20.48 33.30 -15.12
N SER A 268 -19.57 33.67 -14.22
CA SER A 268 -19.79 34.72 -13.20
C SER A 268 -19.38 36.13 -13.68
N THR A 269 -19.91 37.13 -12.98
CA THR A 269 -19.48 38.50 -13.17
C THR A 269 -18.15 38.78 -12.47
N LYS A 270 -17.14 39.13 -13.24
CA LYS A 270 -15.79 39.46 -12.75
C LYS A 270 -15.75 40.86 -12.17
N VAL A 271 -15.31 41.01 -10.93
CA VAL A 271 -15.10 42.30 -10.25
C VAL A 271 -13.59 42.52 -10.09
N THR A 272 -13.12 43.67 -10.58
CA THR A 272 -11.70 44.03 -10.58
C THR A 272 -11.44 45.28 -9.77
N SER A 273 -10.23 45.38 -9.21
CA SER A 273 -9.71 46.59 -8.59
C SER A 273 -9.32 47.65 -9.65
N GLN A 274 -8.89 48.84 -9.20
CA GLN A 274 -8.51 49.94 -10.08
C GLN A 274 -7.24 49.62 -10.93
N ASP A 275 -6.39 48.74 -10.47
CA ASP A 275 -5.21 48.26 -11.19
C ASP A 275 -5.48 47.09 -12.16
N GLY A 276 -6.76 46.63 -12.23
CA GLY A 276 -7.20 45.54 -13.08
C GLY A 276 -7.05 44.15 -12.47
N SER A 277 -6.54 44.00 -11.26
CA SER A 277 -6.47 42.72 -10.56
C SER A 277 -7.88 42.22 -10.18
N VAL A 278 -8.12 40.90 -10.26
CA VAL A 278 -9.40 40.29 -9.89
C VAL A 278 -9.57 40.30 -8.39
N LEU A 279 -10.66 40.92 -7.91
CA LEU A 279 -11.01 40.89 -6.49
C LEU A 279 -11.85 39.63 -6.15
N TYR A 280 -12.87 39.38 -6.94
CA TYR A 280 -13.77 38.22 -6.81
C TYR A 280 -14.66 38.09 -8.06
N TYR A 281 -15.35 36.97 -8.12
CA TYR A 281 -16.44 36.71 -9.06
C TYR A 281 -17.76 36.70 -8.29
N SER A 282 -18.87 37.06 -8.93
CA SER A 282 -20.19 37.06 -8.31
C SER A 282 -21.27 36.61 -9.29
N GLY A 283 -22.34 36.06 -8.73
CA GLY A 283 -23.49 35.59 -9.49
C GLY A 283 -24.63 35.19 -8.57
N GLU A 284 -25.62 34.52 -9.14
CA GLU A 284 -26.75 33.93 -8.44
C GLU A 284 -26.72 32.41 -8.62
N MET A 285 -26.96 31.68 -7.55
CA MET A 285 -26.97 30.22 -7.51
C MET A 285 -28.31 29.77 -6.89
N PHE A 286 -28.97 28.86 -7.55
CA PHE A 286 -30.11 28.16 -6.97
C PHE A 286 -29.64 26.92 -6.22
N VAL A 287 -30.06 26.76 -4.98
CA VAL A 287 -29.83 25.59 -4.13
C VAL A 287 -31.11 24.77 -4.10
N SER A 288 -31.05 23.53 -4.61
CA SER A 288 -32.22 22.64 -4.63
C SER A 288 -32.55 22.13 -3.23
N SER A 289 -33.82 22.18 -2.84
CA SER A 289 -34.34 21.48 -1.66
C SER A 289 -34.94 20.11 -1.99
N GLU A 290 -35.09 19.80 -3.28
CA GLU A 290 -35.65 18.54 -3.78
C GLU A 290 -34.61 17.80 -4.60
N ARG A 291 -34.69 16.48 -4.63
CA ARG A 291 -33.80 15.63 -5.45
C ARG A 291 -34.34 15.53 -6.86
N GLU A 292 -33.46 15.58 -7.83
CA GLU A 292 -33.70 15.28 -9.22
C GLU A 292 -32.70 14.23 -9.72
N SER A 293 -33.07 13.52 -10.78
CA SER A 293 -32.15 12.61 -11.47
C SER A 293 -31.72 13.24 -12.79
N TRP A 294 -30.42 13.19 -13.08
CA TRP A 294 -29.87 13.65 -14.37
C TRP A 294 -28.62 12.82 -14.73
N ASP A 295 -28.27 12.87 -16.01
CA ASP A 295 -27.07 12.25 -16.55
C ASP A 295 -26.01 13.33 -16.77
N LEU A 296 -24.78 13.07 -16.33
CA LEU A 296 -23.63 13.92 -16.55
C LEU A 296 -22.89 13.60 -17.86
N GLY A 297 -23.24 12.49 -18.51
CA GLY A 297 -22.60 11.98 -19.72
C GLY A 297 -21.49 10.95 -19.42
N GLU A 298 -21.12 10.20 -20.43
CA GLU A 298 -20.15 9.10 -20.29
C GLU A 298 -18.75 9.57 -19.85
N ASP A 299 -18.38 10.81 -20.18
CA ASP A 299 -17.11 11.42 -19.75
C ASP A 299 -16.95 11.53 -18.22
N TYR A 300 -18.03 11.32 -17.46
CA TYR A 300 -18.01 11.36 -15.99
C TYR A 300 -17.74 10.01 -15.34
N TYR A 301 -17.58 8.94 -16.09
CA TYR A 301 -17.09 7.67 -15.57
C TYR A 301 -15.59 7.76 -15.27
N THR A 302 -15.23 8.35 -14.14
CA THR A 302 -13.86 8.44 -13.65
C THR A 302 -13.67 7.49 -12.48
N MET A 303 -12.51 6.85 -12.37
CA MET A 303 -12.25 5.96 -11.24
C MET A 303 -12.39 6.72 -9.92
N SER A 304 -13.18 6.17 -9.00
CA SER A 304 -13.38 6.79 -7.69
C SER A 304 -12.06 6.88 -6.93
N SER A 305 -11.73 8.06 -6.41
CA SER A 305 -10.47 8.32 -5.70
C SER A 305 -10.25 7.40 -4.49
N PHE A 306 -11.34 6.93 -3.88
CA PHE A 306 -11.28 6.00 -2.76
C PHE A 306 -11.09 4.53 -3.18
N SER A 307 -11.29 4.16 -4.46
CA SER A 307 -11.17 2.76 -4.89
C SER A 307 -9.78 2.22 -4.65
N SER A 308 -9.67 1.13 -3.90
CA SER A 308 -8.38 0.52 -3.60
C SER A 308 -7.73 -0.02 -4.86
N TRP A 309 -6.40 0.12 -4.89
CA TRP A 309 -5.54 -0.39 -5.95
C TRP A 309 -4.90 -1.68 -5.52
N GLY A 310 -4.51 -2.47 -6.47
CA GLY A 310 -3.70 -3.43 -5.99
C GLY A 310 -3.18 -4.49 -6.80
N ILE A 311 -2.07 -4.90 -6.31
CA ILE A 311 -1.48 -6.14 -6.60
C ILE A 311 -1.16 -6.78 -5.27
N PRO A 312 -1.83 -7.89 -4.93
CA PRO A 312 -1.46 -8.66 -3.75
C PRO A 312 -0.06 -9.24 -3.91
N GLY A 313 0.46 -9.82 -2.84
CA GLY A 313 1.78 -10.40 -2.81
C GLY A 313 2.07 -11.51 -3.85
N ALA A 314 1.03 -12.05 -4.49
CA ALA A 314 1.14 -13.08 -5.54
C ALA A 314 1.39 -12.54 -6.96
N LEU A 315 1.54 -11.24 -7.15
CA LEU A 315 1.66 -10.61 -8.49
C LEU A 315 0.44 -10.91 -9.39
N THR A 316 -0.74 -11.00 -8.77
CA THR A 316 -2.02 -11.25 -9.45
C THR A 316 -2.78 -9.97 -9.67
N MET A 317 -3.55 -9.89 -10.75
CA MET A 317 -4.36 -8.72 -11.06
C MET A 317 -5.57 -8.61 -10.13
N LYS A 318 -5.62 -7.54 -9.36
CA LYS A 318 -6.71 -7.11 -8.52
C LYS A 318 -6.84 -5.56 -8.55
N PRO A 319 -8.05 -5.02 -8.63
CA PRO A 319 -9.35 -5.67 -8.85
C PRO A 319 -9.46 -6.32 -10.24
N GLU A 320 -10.48 -7.18 -10.44
CA GLU A 320 -10.70 -7.81 -11.75
C GLU A 320 -11.65 -7.03 -12.65
N ILE A 321 -12.61 -6.28 -12.09
CA ILE A 321 -13.64 -5.57 -12.84
C ILE A 321 -14.07 -4.31 -12.10
N THR A 322 -14.66 -3.36 -12.81
CA THR A 322 -15.14 -2.07 -12.26
C THR A 322 -16.63 -1.91 -12.46
N ALA A 323 -17.31 -1.30 -11.51
CA ALA A 323 -18.71 -0.87 -11.64
C ALA A 323 -18.93 0.48 -10.92
N PRO A 324 -20.03 1.20 -11.21
CA PRO A 324 -20.36 2.43 -10.51
C PRO A 324 -20.50 2.21 -8.99
N GLY A 325 -19.72 2.93 -8.22
CA GLY A 325 -19.73 2.85 -6.75
C GLY A 325 -19.69 4.22 -6.08
N GLY A 326 -19.33 5.27 -6.84
CA GLY A 326 -19.40 6.65 -6.38
C GLY A 326 -20.80 7.25 -6.60
N ARG A 327 -21.37 7.87 -5.57
CA ARG A 327 -22.66 8.58 -5.61
C ARG A 327 -23.85 7.69 -6.02
N ILE A 328 -23.95 6.51 -5.43
CA ILE A 328 -25.03 5.56 -5.73
C ILE A 328 -26.24 5.84 -4.83
N TYR A 329 -27.35 6.21 -5.42
CA TYR A 329 -28.62 6.39 -4.75
C TYR A 329 -29.39 5.07 -4.69
N SER A 330 -29.65 4.56 -3.49
CA SER A 330 -30.33 3.28 -3.29
C SER A 330 -31.01 3.19 -1.92
N LEU A 331 -31.62 2.03 -1.66
CA LEU A 331 -32.37 1.74 -0.43
C LEU A 331 -31.50 1.87 0.83
N LYS A 332 -32.09 2.47 1.85
CA LYS A 332 -31.61 2.55 3.21
C LYS A 332 -32.51 1.72 4.14
N ASP A 333 -32.01 1.43 5.34
CA ASP A 333 -32.82 0.80 6.39
C ASP A 333 -34.08 1.63 6.70
N GLY A 334 -35.18 0.93 6.92
CA GLY A 334 -36.50 1.55 7.17
C GLY A 334 -37.31 1.90 5.91
N GLY A 335 -36.85 1.52 4.71
CA GLY A 335 -37.55 1.80 3.46
C GLY A 335 -37.31 3.20 2.90
N GLU A 336 -36.29 3.88 3.40
CA GLU A 336 -35.80 5.15 2.88
C GLU A 336 -34.77 4.95 1.78
N TYR A 337 -34.36 6.05 1.14
CA TYR A 337 -33.30 6.09 0.14
C TYR A 337 -32.19 7.04 0.57
N GLN A 338 -30.97 6.75 0.16
CA GLN A 338 -29.81 7.61 0.39
C GLN A 338 -28.73 7.43 -0.68
N ASN A 339 -27.89 8.46 -0.84
CA ASN A 339 -26.64 8.33 -1.59
C ASN A 339 -25.54 7.72 -0.70
N MET A 340 -24.79 6.78 -1.27
CA MET A 340 -23.59 6.25 -0.68
C MET A 340 -22.51 6.09 -1.74
N SER A 341 -21.25 6.22 -1.32
CA SER A 341 -20.09 5.94 -2.17
C SER A 341 -19.22 4.87 -1.53
N GLY A 342 -18.68 3.98 -2.34
CA GLY A 342 -17.79 2.90 -1.91
C GLY A 342 -17.74 1.77 -2.93
N THR A 343 -16.65 1.01 -2.95
CA THR A 343 -16.58 -0.27 -3.68
C THR A 343 -17.66 -1.24 -3.18
N SER A 344 -18.14 -1.04 -1.95
CA SER A 344 -19.33 -1.71 -1.40
C SER A 344 -20.63 -1.44 -2.17
N MET A 345 -20.69 -0.38 -2.99
CA MET A 345 -21.83 -0.06 -3.89
C MET A 345 -21.57 -0.55 -5.30
N ALA A 346 -20.33 -0.69 -5.72
CA ALA A 346 -19.94 -1.28 -7.00
C ALA A 346 -20.15 -2.80 -7.03
N SER A 347 -19.66 -3.50 -6.02
CA SER A 347 -19.71 -4.97 -5.92
C SER A 347 -21.14 -5.55 -6.07
N PRO A 348 -22.21 -5.04 -5.42
CA PRO A 348 -23.55 -5.56 -5.60
C PRO A 348 -24.13 -5.29 -6.99
N GLN A 349 -23.62 -4.33 -7.76
CA GLN A 349 -24.02 -4.18 -9.17
C GLN A 349 -23.54 -5.36 -10.00
N VAL A 350 -22.25 -5.72 -9.84
CA VAL A 350 -21.66 -6.87 -10.53
C VAL A 350 -22.33 -8.18 -10.10
N ALA A 351 -22.70 -8.30 -8.81
CA ALA A 351 -23.48 -9.46 -8.34
C ALA A 351 -24.85 -9.57 -9.04
N GLY A 352 -25.55 -8.44 -9.20
CA GLY A 352 -26.79 -8.39 -9.97
C GLY A 352 -26.58 -8.74 -11.46
N MET A 353 -25.50 -8.22 -12.07
CA MET A 353 -25.14 -8.58 -13.45
C MET A 353 -24.82 -10.08 -13.56
N ALA A 354 -24.09 -10.64 -12.60
CA ALA A 354 -23.77 -12.07 -12.57
C ALA A 354 -25.04 -12.95 -12.49
N ALA A 355 -26.03 -12.52 -11.71
CA ALA A 355 -27.33 -13.22 -11.65
C ALA A 355 -28.07 -13.17 -13.00
N LEU A 356 -28.09 -12.01 -13.67
CA LEU A 356 -28.67 -11.88 -15.01
C LEU A 356 -27.94 -12.71 -16.09
N VAL A 357 -26.60 -12.72 -16.04
CA VAL A 357 -25.79 -13.55 -16.96
C VAL A 357 -26.01 -15.04 -16.67
N ALA A 358 -26.13 -15.45 -15.40
CA ALA A 358 -26.45 -16.83 -15.04
C ALA A 358 -27.83 -17.24 -15.56
N GLU A 359 -28.83 -16.36 -15.47
CA GLU A 359 -30.15 -16.57 -16.06
C GLU A 359 -30.05 -16.71 -17.60
N TYR A 360 -29.33 -15.80 -18.26
CA TYR A 360 -29.09 -15.86 -19.72
C TYR A 360 -28.41 -17.17 -20.14
N ILE A 361 -27.40 -17.60 -19.42
CA ILE A 361 -26.70 -18.87 -19.68
C ILE A 361 -27.67 -20.06 -19.56
N LYS A 362 -28.50 -20.10 -18.52
CA LYS A 362 -29.48 -21.15 -18.28
C LYS A 362 -30.60 -21.15 -19.31
N GLN A 363 -31.15 -19.98 -19.66
CA GLN A 363 -32.23 -19.85 -20.64
C GLN A 363 -31.81 -20.24 -22.06
N ASN A 364 -30.53 -20.11 -22.39
CA ASN A 364 -29.97 -20.41 -23.70
C ASN A 364 -29.22 -21.76 -23.75
N ASP A 365 -29.26 -22.56 -22.69
CA ASP A 365 -28.57 -23.84 -22.55
C ASP A 365 -27.04 -23.73 -22.82
N LEU A 366 -26.43 -22.59 -22.56
CA LEU A 366 -25.03 -22.33 -22.91
C LEU A 366 -24.06 -23.21 -22.11
N ALA A 367 -24.36 -23.54 -20.86
CA ALA A 367 -23.56 -24.46 -20.08
C ALA A 367 -23.53 -25.86 -20.70
N GLU A 368 -24.66 -26.36 -21.20
CA GLU A 368 -24.73 -27.66 -21.91
C GLU A 368 -24.00 -27.60 -23.26
N LYS A 369 -24.22 -26.54 -24.02
CA LYS A 369 -23.60 -26.35 -25.34
C LYS A 369 -22.08 -26.24 -25.30
N THR A 370 -21.55 -25.58 -24.27
CA THR A 370 -20.12 -25.33 -24.15
C THR A 370 -19.39 -26.37 -23.29
N GLY A 371 -20.14 -27.06 -22.42
CA GLY A 371 -19.57 -27.95 -21.37
C GLY A 371 -18.90 -27.21 -20.20
N LEU A 372 -19.10 -25.89 -20.09
CA LEU A 372 -18.53 -25.05 -19.07
C LEU A 372 -19.53 -24.80 -17.93
N ALA A 373 -19.03 -24.61 -16.72
CA ALA A 373 -19.85 -24.19 -15.58
C ALA A 373 -20.47 -22.81 -15.80
N VAL A 374 -21.63 -22.55 -15.19
CA VAL A 374 -22.29 -21.24 -15.25
C VAL A 374 -21.37 -20.12 -14.76
N ARG A 375 -20.66 -20.33 -13.66
CA ARG A 375 -19.69 -19.38 -13.13
C ARG A 375 -18.60 -19.05 -14.14
N THR A 376 -17.98 -20.06 -14.74
CA THR A 376 -16.91 -19.92 -15.73
C THR A 376 -17.35 -19.04 -16.91
N LEU A 377 -18.51 -19.34 -17.50
CA LEU A 377 -19.07 -18.52 -18.59
C LEU A 377 -19.47 -17.12 -18.13
N ALA A 378 -20.05 -16.99 -16.93
CA ALA A 378 -20.46 -15.69 -16.43
C ALA A 378 -19.26 -14.75 -16.20
N GLN A 379 -18.17 -15.26 -15.61
CA GLN A 379 -16.96 -14.47 -15.41
C GLN A 379 -16.28 -14.14 -16.75
N SER A 380 -16.23 -15.10 -17.69
CA SER A 380 -15.69 -14.86 -19.03
C SER A 380 -16.48 -13.74 -19.75
N LEU A 381 -17.80 -13.83 -19.78
CA LEU A 381 -18.63 -12.83 -20.44
C LEU A 381 -18.52 -11.45 -19.76
N LEU A 382 -18.63 -11.38 -18.42
CA LEU A 382 -18.58 -10.12 -17.70
C LEU A 382 -17.23 -9.43 -17.84
N MET A 383 -16.11 -10.18 -17.74
CA MET A 383 -14.77 -9.58 -17.81
C MET A 383 -14.38 -9.26 -19.25
N SER A 384 -14.59 -10.19 -20.21
CA SER A 384 -14.13 -9.96 -21.59
C SER A 384 -14.91 -8.85 -22.31
N THR A 385 -16.18 -8.61 -21.94
CA THR A 385 -16.98 -7.52 -22.53
C THR A 385 -16.99 -6.24 -21.71
N ALA A 386 -16.22 -6.17 -20.62
CA ALA A 386 -15.99 -4.95 -19.88
C ALA A 386 -15.23 -3.94 -20.74
N GLN A 387 -15.50 -2.65 -20.52
CA GLN A 387 -14.91 -1.57 -21.28
C GLN A 387 -13.77 -0.91 -20.49
N PRO A 388 -12.52 -0.99 -20.95
CA PRO A 388 -11.43 -0.25 -20.35
C PRO A 388 -11.72 1.25 -20.29
N ILE A 389 -11.55 1.86 -19.11
CA ILE A 389 -11.83 3.27 -18.88
C ILE A 389 -10.58 4.08 -19.19
N VAL A 390 -10.76 5.13 -20.00
CA VAL A 390 -9.72 6.08 -20.36
C VAL A 390 -9.73 7.24 -19.38
N GLU A 391 -8.55 7.63 -18.89
CA GLU A 391 -8.36 8.80 -18.05
C GLU A 391 -7.96 10.02 -18.91
N LYS A 392 -8.66 11.13 -18.70
CA LYS A 392 -8.24 12.43 -19.24
C LYS A 392 -7.22 13.04 -18.28
N GLN A 393 -5.93 12.95 -18.62
CA GLN A 393 -4.81 13.33 -17.77
C GLN A 393 -4.56 14.84 -17.70
N GLY A 394 -5.42 15.65 -18.28
CA GLY A 394 -5.27 17.11 -18.36
C GLY A 394 -4.82 17.57 -19.73
N VAL A 395 -4.16 18.71 -19.80
CA VAL A 395 -3.61 19.27 -21.05
C VAL A 395 -2.10 19.43 -20.91
N ASP A 396 -1.37 19.18 -21.99
CA ASP A 396 0.05 19.47 -22.09
C ASP A 396 0.34 20.99 -22.13
N GLU A 397 1.62 21.37 -22.30
CA GLU A 397 2.03 22.77 -22.41
C GLU A 397 1.45 23.47 -23.66
N GLN A 398 1.06 22.71 -24.67
CA GLN A 398 0.45 23.16 -25.92
C GLN A 398 -1.10 23.21 -25.82
N GLY A 399 -1.68 22.72 -24.73
CA GLY A 399 -3.12 22.69 -24.50
C GLY A 399 -3.84 21.47 -25.09
N LYS A 400 -3.10 20.41 -25.51
CA LYS A 400 -3.64 19.14 -25.99
C LYS A 400 -4.10 18.31 -24.79
N THR A 401 -5.29 17.73 -24.87
CA THR A 401 -5.77 16.76 -23.87
C THR A 401 -4.94 15.49 -23.96
N LEU A 402 -4.33 15.13 -22.84
CA LEU A 402 -3.65 13.86 -22.66
C LEU A 402 -4.68 12.81 -22.25
N GLU A 403 -4.74 11.72 -22.99
CA GLU A 403 -5.63 10.58 -22.68
C GLU A 403 -4.80 9.30 -22.54
N GLY A 404 -5.18 8.46 -21.62
CA GLY A 404 -4.55 7.17 -21.37
C GLY A 404 -5.48 6.26 -20.56
N TYR A 405 -5.24 4.98 -20.55
CA TYR A 405 -6.01 4.07 -19.70
C TYR A 405 -5.69 4.32 -18.22
N TYR A 406 -6.70 4.19 -17.37
CA TYR A 406 -6.41 3.94 -15.96
C TYR A 406 -5.61 2.64 -15.83
N SER A 407 -4.73 2.57 -14.83
CA SER A 407 -3.97 1.36 -14.54
C SER A 407 -4.87 0.12 -14.40
N VAL A 408 -4.45 -1.03 -14.94
CA VAL A 408 -5.17 -2.29 -14.72
C VAL A 408 -5.22 -2.67 -13.24
N LEU A 409 -4.28 -2.17 -12.43
CA LEU A 409 -4.27 -2.36 -10.97
C LEU A 409 -5.35 -1.52 -10.26
N GLN A 410 -5.98 -0.59 -10.98
CA GLN A 410 -7.08 0.23 -10.47
C GLN A 410 -8.43 -0.22 -11.00
N GLN A 411 -8.51 -0.60 -12.30
CA GLN A 411 -9.78 -0.88 -12.96
C GLN A 411 -10.00 -2.35 -13.38
N GLY A 412 -8.97 -3.18 -13.42
CA GLY A 412 -9.05 -4.55 -13.96
C GLY A 412 -9.42 -4.55 -15.44
N ALA A 413 -10.42 -5.35 -15.82
CA ALA A 413 -10.95 -5.41 -17.17
C ALA A 413 -11.70 -4.14 -17.61
N GLY A 414 -11.99 -3.22 -16.68
CA GLY A 414 -12.72 -1.99 -16.95
C GLY A 414 -14.18 -2.03 -16.48
N LEU A 415 -15.00 -1.12 -17.00
CA LEU A 415 -16.39 -0.94 -16.64
C LEU A 415 -17.25 -2.12 -17.13
N ALA A 416 -17.90 -2.82 -16.21
CA ALA A 416 -18.80 -3.93 -16.50
C ALA A 416 -19.98 -3.48 -17.38
N ASN A 417 -20.27 -4.25 -18.44
CA ASN A 417 -21.33 -3.98 -19.39
C ASN A 417 -22.24 -5.18 -19.56
N ILE A 418 -23.36 -5.19 -18.83
CA ILE A 418 -24.33 -6.29 -18.87
C ILE A 418 -24.95 -6.46 -20.26
N GLY A 419 -25.23 -5.35 -20.98
CA GLY A 419 -25.77 -5.39 -22.32
C GLY A 419 -24.84 -6.12 -23.31
N ALA A 420 -23.53 -5.80 -23.24
CA ALA A 420 -22.53 -6.50 -24.05
C ALA A 420 -22.43 -7.99 -23.68
N ALA A 421 -22.41 -8.30 -22.36
CA ALA A 421 -22.27 -9.67 -21.87
C ALA A 421 -23.41 -10.62 -22.31
N VAL A 422 -24.68 -10.16 -22.26
CA VAL A 422 -25.84 -11.00 -22.65
C VAL A 422 -26.19 -10.95 -24.13
N ASN A 423 -25.62 -10.05 -24.89
CA ASN A 423 -25.78 -10.00 -26.35
C ASN A 423 -24.55 -10.51 -27.10
N SER A 424 -23.52 -10.97 -26.41
CA SER A 424 -22.33 -11.50 -27.07
C SER A 424 -22.61 -12.83 -27.75
N GLY A 425 -22.33 -12.88 -29.05
CA GLY A 425 -22.31 -14.13 -29.84
C GLY A 425 -21.02 -14.93 -29.70
N SER A 426 -20.13 -14.51 -28.82
CA SER A 426 -18.81 -15.11 -28.62
C SER A 426 -18.34 -14.99 -27.17
N TYR A 427 -17.32 -15.75 -26.80
CA TYR A 427 -16.67 -15.66 -25.47
C TYR A 427 -15.19 -16.06 -25.56
N LEU A 428 -14.44 -15.66 -24.58
CA LEU A 428 -13.02 -15.98 -24.45
C LEU A 428 -12.77 -17.01 -23.35
N MET A 429 -11.71 -17.79 -23.51
CA MET A 429 -11.10 -18.58 -22.44
C MET A 429 -9.59 -18.40 -22.51
N MET A 430 -8.98 -18.10 -21.38
CA MET A 430 -7.52 -18.04 -21.27
C MET A 430 -6.95 -19.46 -21.31
N ASP A 431 -5.70 -19.61 -21.78
CA ASP A 431 -5.01 -20.88 -21.66
C ASP A 431 -4.81 -21.18 -20.17
N GLN A 432 -5.09 -22.44 -19.81
CA GLN A 432 -4.77 -22.91 -18.46
C GLN A 432 -3.26 -22.95 -18.30
N ASP A 433 -2.73 -22.01 -17.59
CA ASP A 433 -1.38 -22.09 -17.07
C ASP A 433 -1.42 -22.72 -15.66
N ALA A 434 -0.27 -23.02 -15.08
CA ALA A 434 -0.16 -23.72 -13.79
C ALA A 434 -0.83 -23.01 -12.60
N THR A 435 -1.39 -21.84 -12.80
CA THR A 435 -2.16 -21.11 -11.78
C THR A 435 -3.66 -21.33 -12.00
N ASP A 436 -4.34 -21.92 -11.01
CA ASP A 436 -5.78 -22.24 -11.03
C ASP A 436 -6.71 -21.04 -11.24
N SER A 437 -6.19 -19.80 -11.23
CA SER A 437 -6.99 -18.58 -11.39
C SER A 437 -7.71 -18.45 -12.73
N TYR A 438 -7.28 -19.16 -13.76
CA TYR A 438 -7.90 -19.16 -15.08
C TYR A 438 -8.97 -20.28 -15.25
N ALA A 439 -8.90 -21.30 -14.44
CA ALA A 439 -9.85 -22.43 -14.52
C ALA A 439 -11.29 -21.99 -14.22
N ASP A 440 -11.49 -20.89 -13.53
CA ASP A 440 -12.79 -20.35 -13.17
C ASP A 440 -13.39 -19.38 -14.19
N GLY A 441 -12.72 -19.15 -15.32
CA GLY A 441 -13.22 -18.33 -16.44
C GLY A 441 -12.86 -16.85 -16.35
N LYS A 442 -11.94 -16.44 -15.47
CA LYS A 442 -11.45 -15.07 -15.44
C LYS A 442 -10.62 -14.75 -16.67
N ILE A 443 -10.95 -13.62 -17.29
CA ILE A 443 -10.28 -13.14 -18.50
C ILE A 443 -9.26 -12.10 -18.11
N LYS A 444 -8.02 -12.52 -17.89
CA LYS A 444 -6.86 -11.70 -17.56
C LYS A 444 -5.57 -12.42 -17.89
N ALA A 445 -4.55 -11.70 -18.35
CA ALA A 445 -3.23 -12.23 -18.63
C ALA A 445 -2.25 -11.77 -17.55
N GLU A 446 -1.80 -12.68 -16.72
CA GLU A 446 -0.84 -12.46 -15.65
C GLU A 446 0.49 -13.07 -16.09
N LEU A 447 1.46 -12.19 -16.45
CA LEU A 447 2.69 -12.57 -17.16
C LEU A 447 3.86 -12.84 -16.20
N GLY A 448 3.66 -12.58 -14.90
CA GLY A 448 4.72 -12.68 -13.90
C GLY A 448 5.77 -11.57 -14.04
N ASP A 449 6.95 -11.82 -13.48
CA ASP A 449 8.09 -10.90 -13.58
C ASP A 449 9.09 -11.34 -14.66
N ASP A 450 9.88 -10.39 -15.14
CA ASP A 450 10.95 -10.56 -16.14
C ASP A 450 12.31 -10.15 -15.54
N PRO A 451 12.93 -11.00 -14.68
CA PRO A 451 14.18 -10.67 -14.01
C PRO A 451 15.34 -10.39 -14.98
N GLN A 452 15.28 -10.92 -16.19
CA GLN A 452 16.29 -10.70 -17.23
C GLN A 452 16.06 -9.39 -18.01
N ARG A 453 14.97 -8.69 -17.75
CA ARG A 453 14.62 -7.45 -18.45
C ARG A 453 14.62 -7.58 -19.97
N THR A 454 13.99 -8.66 -20.46
CA THR A 454 13.89 -8.93 -21.89
C THR A 454 12.83 -8.06 -22.57
N GLY A 455 11.79 -7.67 -21.86
CA GLY A 455 10.60 -7.02 -22.40
C GLY A 455 9.76 -7.93 -23.29
N GLU A 456 10.04 -9.24 -23.29
CA GLU A 456 9.36 -10.24 -24.14
C GLU A 456 8.32 -10.99 -23.33
N TYR A 457 7.06 -10.92 -23.76
CA TYR A 457 5.92 -11.54 -23.07
C TYR A 457 5.09 -12.35 -24.04
N SER A 458 4.48 -13.44 -23.55
CA SER A 458 3.62 -14.29 -24.38
C SER A 458 2.53 -14.92 -23.53
N PHE A 459 1.32 -14.96 -24.08
CA PHE A 459 0.20 -15.71 -23.50
C PHE A 459 -0.77 -16.15 -24.59
N GLY A 460 -1.65 -17.08 -24.26
CA GLY A 460 -2.63 -17.62 -25.19
C GLY A 460 -4.06 -17.53 -24.69
N PHE A 461 -4.99 -17.47 -25.62
CA PHE A 461 -6.41 -17.55 -25.35
C PHE A 461 -7.15 -18.21 -26.50
N THR A 462 -8.35 -18.69 -26.21
CA THR A 462 -9.24 -19.26 -27.21
C THR A 462 -10.48 -18.40 -27.37
N LEU A 463 -10.78 -17.99 -28.61
CA LEU A 463 -11.98 -17.25 -28.97
C LEU A 463 -13.00 -18.22 -29.56
N TYR A 464 -14.17 -18.29 -28.93
CA TYR A 464 -15.29 -19.14 -29.30
C TYR A 464 -16.40 -18.37 -29.97
N ASN A 465 -16.95 -18.89 -31.04
CA ASN A 465 -18.13 -18.36 -31.74
C ASN A 465 -19.35 -19.22 -31.44
N LEU A 466 -20.39 -18.65 -30.85
CA LEU A 466 -21.67 -19.29 -30.54
C LEU A 466 -22.69 -19.14 -31.68
N GLU A 467 -22.39 -18.29 -32.66
CA GLU A 467 -23.27 -18.01 -33.79
C GLU A 467 -23.23 -19.11 -34.86
N ASN A 468 -24.33 -19.22 -35.63
CA ASN A 468 -24.46 -20.18 -36.75
C ASN A 468 -23.75 -19.71 -38.05
N THR A 469 -23.07 -18.59 -38.01
CA THR A 469 -22.31 -17.99 -39.11
C THR A 469 -20.90 -17.69 -38.64
N ASP A 470 -19.99 -17.65 -39.62
CA ASP A 470 -18.62 -17.23 -39.33
C ASP A 470 -18.61 -15.77 -38.84
N SER A 471 -17.83 -15.49 -37.79
CA SER A 471 -17.62 -14.15 -37.27
C SER A 471 -16.18 -13.72 -37.52
N THR A 472 -15.97 -12.48 -37.93
CA THR A 472 -14.66 -11.87 -38.15
C THR A 472 -14.34 -10.92 -37.01
N PHE A 473 -13.11 -11.01 -36.49
CA PHE A 473 -12.62 -10.16 -35.43
C PHE A 473 -11.33 -9.45 -35.85
N THR A 474 -11.16 -8.23 -35.39
CA THR A 474 -9.88 -7.53 -35.47
C THR A 474 -9.18 -7.67 -34.13
N LEU A 475 -8.00 -8.28 -34.15
CA LEU A 475 -7.09 -8.34 -32.98
C LEU A 475 -6.25 -7.09 -32.93
N SER A 476 -6.07 -6.53 -31.73
CA SER A 476 -5.15 -5.44 -31.45
C SER A 476 -4.65 -5.52 -30.01
N ALA A 477 -3.59 -4.81 -29.68
CA ALA A 477 -3.04 -4.79 -28.34
C ALA A 477 -2.47 -3.39 -28.03
N ASP A 478 -2.82 -2.88 -26.87
CA ASP A 478 -2.30 -1.63 -26.32
C ASP A 478 -1.51 -1.94 -25.06
N PHE A 479 -0.24 -1.50 -25.02
CA PHE A 479 0.61 -1.63 -23.86
C PHE A 479 0.89 -0.25 -23.25
N PHE A 480 1.03 -0.21 -21.94
CA PHE A 480 1.37 0.98 -21.19
C PHE A 480 2.08 0.61 -19.89
N THR A 481 2.64 1.59 -19.23
CA THR A 481 3.25 1.46 -17.89
C THR A 481 2.76 2.55 -16.98
N GLN A 482 3.01 2.40 -15.71
CA GLN A 482 2.79 3.48 -14.74
C GLN A 482 3.93 4.50 -14.91
N ALA A 483 3.55 5.72 -15.30
CA ALA A 483 4.48 6.82 -15.40
C ALA A 483 4.62 7.52 -14.05
N ALA A 484 5.84 7.65 -13.55
CA ALA A 484 6.10 8.48 -12.40
C ALA A 484 6.17 9.94 -12.84
N LEU A 485 5.16 10.73 -12.51
CA LEU A 485 5.28 12.17 -12.55
C LEU A 485 5.98 12.61 -11.26
N GLN A 486 7.20 13.13 -11.40
CA GLN A 486 7.92 13.67 -10.25
C GLN A 486 7.39 15.07 -9.94
N GLY A 487 6.88 15.24 -8.73
CA GLY A 487 6.49 16.52 -8.18
C GLY A 487 7.24 16.81 -6.88
N GLU A 488 7.26 18.07 -6.48
CA GLU A 488 7.83 18.51 -5.22
C GLU A 488 6.70 18.82 -4.23
N LEU A 489 6.76 18.24 -3.05
CA LEU A 489 5.83 18.52 -1.97
C LEU A 489 6.56 19.12 -0.78
N ASN A 490 6.07 20.25 -0.30
CA ASN A 490 6.59 20.92 0.89
C ASN A 490 5.70 20.55 2.09
N ASN A 491 6.26 19.88 3.09
CA ASN A 491 5.54 19.45 4.28
C ASN A 491 5.24 20.57 5.30
N GLY A 492 5.47 21.82 4.94
CA GLY A 492 5.29 22.97 5.83
C GLY A 492 6.45 23.22 6.82
N ASN A 493 7.39 22.27 6.91
CA ASN A 493 8.60 22.39 7.74
C ASN A 493 9.85 22.78 6.92
N GLY A 494 9.66 23.19 5.67
CA GLY A 494 10.73 23.51 4.74
C GLY A 494 11.36 22.31 4.03
N GLN A 495 10.87 21.10 4.28
CA GLN A 495 11.30 19.90 3.59
C GLN A 495 10.55 19.74 2.28
N VAL A 496 11.29 19.38 1.25
CA VAL A 496 10.76 19.11 -0.08
C VAL A 496 10.99 17.64 -0.40
N MET A 497 9.92 16.94 -0.78
CA MET A 497 9.99 15.56 -1.23
C MET A 497 9.51 15.42 -2.65
N ASN A 498 10.22 14.61 -3.41
CA ASN A 498 9.73 14.17 -4.71
C ASN A 498 8.68 13.08 -4.50
N PHE A 499 7.59 13.14 -5.23
CA PHE A 499 6.54 12.14 -5.21
C PHE A 499 6.20 11.70 -6.63
N SER A 500 5.61 10.51 -6.75
CA SER A 500 5.13 9.99 -8.03
C SER A 500 3.61 10.09 -8.08
N ASP A 501 3.07 10.64 -9.15
CA ASP A 501 1.67 10.54 -9.48
C ASP A 501 1.50 9.37 -10.46
N LYS A 502 0.67 8.37 -10.10
CA LYS A 502 0.50 7.17 -10.92
C LYS A 502 -0.41 7.45 -12.12
N LYS A 503 0.15 8.08 -13.11
CA LYS A 503 -0.42 8.14 -14.45
C LYS A 503 0.12 6.98 -15.28
N THR A 504 -0.58 6.65 -16.34
CA THR A 504 -0.11 5.68 -17.32
C THR A 504 0.53 6.38 -18.51
N ALA A 505 1.49 5.72 -19.13
CA ALA A 505 2.09 6.15 -20.37
C ALA A 505 2.06 5.01 -21.40
N ALA A 506 1.59 5.30 -22.60
CA ALA A 506 1.57 4.34 -23.70
C ALA A 506 2.98 3.85 -24.03
N LEU A 507 3.11 2.56 -24.32
CA LEU A 507 4.34 1.91 -24.73
C LEU A 507 4.20 1.33 -26.12
N ALA A 508 5.19 1.53 -26.93
CA ALA A 508 5.32 0.84 -28.20
C ALA A 508 5.58 -0.67 -27.95
N ALA A 509 4.97 -1.54 -28.75
CA ALA A 509 5.18 -2.97 -28.65
C ALA A 509 5.15 -3.66 -30.04
N ASP A 510 6.18 -4.43 -30.34
CA ASP A 510 6.19 -5.30 -31.51
C ASP A 510 5.39 -6.56 -31.19
N VAL A 511 4.22 -6.70 -31.83
CA VAL A 511 3.26 -7.77 -31.54
C VAL A 511 3.15 -8.73 -32.70
N VAL A 512 3.25 -10.01 -32.38
CA VAL A 512 3.09 -11.13 -33.31
C VAL A 512 1.95 -12.02 -32.85
N TRP A 513 1.02 -12.30 -33.77
CA TRP A 513 -0.10 -13.22 -33.53
C TRP A 513 0.15 -14.57 -34.16
N ASP A 514 0.04 -15.62 -33.38
CA ASP A 514 -0.03 -17.01 -33.87
C ASP A 514 -1.46 -17.51 -33.69
N VAL A 515 -2.11 -17.92 -34.81
CA VAL A 515 -3.48 -18.43 -34.79
C VAL A 515 -3.45 -19.90 -35.23
N ASP A 516 -3.93 -20.80 -34.39
CA ASP A 516 -3.88 -22.24 -34.57
C ASP A 516 -2.46 -22.75 -34.99
N GLY A 517 -1.44 -22.16 -34.34
CA GLY A 517 -0.02 -22.51 -34.58
C GLY A 517 0.56 -21.93 -35.87
N LYS A 518 -0.09 -20.97 -36.48
CA LYS A 518 0.42 -20.27 -37.68
C LYS A 518 0.57 -18.80 -37.38
N THR A 519 1.78 -18.25 -37.60
CA THR A 519 2.03 -16.82 -37.49
C THR A 519 1.25 -16.07 -38.57
N LEU A 520 0.42 -15.10 -38.12
CA LEU A 520 -0.25 -14.20 -39.02
C LEU A 520 0.76 -13.20 -39.59
N LYS A 521 0.55 -12.82 -40.84
CA LYS A 521 1.22 -11.65 -41.42
C LYS A 521 0.16 -10.56 -41.54
N PRO A 522 0.24 -9.52 -40.72
CA PRO A 522 -0.68 -8.37 -40.83
C PRO A 522 -0.63 -7.80 -42.25
N GLU A 523 -1.76 -7.40 -42.80
CA GLU A 523 -1.78 -6.60 -44.03
C GLU A 523 -1.29 -5.19 -43.63
N MET A 524 -0.40 -4.61 -44.46
CA MET A 524 0.12 -3.27 -44.21
C MET A 524 -1.04 -2.26 -44.18
N PRO A 525 -1.25 -1.54 -43.08
CA PRO A 525 -2.28 -0.51 -42.99
C PRO A 525 -2.00 0.62 -43.99
N ALA A 526 -3.04 1.10 -44.67
CA ALA A 526 -2.90 2.11 -45.70
C ALA A 526 -2.37 3.48 -45.18
N ASP A 527 -2.60 3.77 -43.92
CA ASP A 527 -2.14 4.98 -43.24
C ASP A 527 -0.65 4.91 -42.87
N LEU A 528 -0.06 3.72 -42.81
CA LEU A 528 1.39 3.52 -42.64
C LEU A 528 2.14 3.45 -43.99
N ASP A 529 1.46 3.51 -45.14
CA ASP A 529 2.14 3.51 -46.41
C ASP A 529 3.09 4.69 -46.56
N GLY A 530 4.37 4.40 -46.84
CA GLY A 530 5.42 5.38 -46.92
C GLY A 530 6.04 5.86 -45.60
N CYS A 531 5.69 5.23 -44.46
CA CYS A 531 6.31 5.44 -43.15
C CYS A 531 7.63 4.63 -43.00
N ASP A 532 8.49 4.65 -44.01
CA ASP A 532 9.82 4.05 -44.03
C ASP A 532 10.81 4.97 -43.29
N PHE A 533 10.92 4.81 -41.98
CA PHE A 533 11.69 5.67 -41.09
C PHE A 533 13.15 5.24 -41.00
N ASP A 534 13.47 3.97 -41.23
CA ASP A 534 14.83 3.44 -41.25
C ASP A 534 15.53 3.62 -42.60
N GLY A 535 14.75 3.88 -43.68
CA GLY A 535 15.23 4.06 -45.05
C GLY A 535 15.50 2.75 -45.78
N SER A 536 14.94 1.63 -45.32
CA SER A 536 15.13 0.31 -45.92
C SER A 536 14.35 0.10 -47.23
N GLY A 537 13.37 0.96 -47.50
CA GLY A 537 12.44 0.83 -48.64
C GLY A 537 11.25 -0.09 -48.38
N LYS A 538 11.03 -0.49 -47.14
CA LYS A 538 9.86 -1.25 -46.66
C LYS A 538 9.42 -0.73 -45.34
N VAL A 539 8.14 -0.85 -45.05
CA VAL A 539 7.61 -0.53 -43.70
C VAL A 539 7.55 -1.81 -42.90
N THR A 540 8.21 -1.83 -41.76
CA THR A 540 8.34 -2.98 -40.84
C THR A 540 8.42 -2.50 -39.40
N ALA A 541 8.52 -3.40 -38.45
CA ALA A 541 8.75 -3.05 -37.02
C ALA A 541 10.05 -2.26 -36.80
N ASP A 542 11.06 -2.42 -37.72
CA ASP A 542 12.32 -1.68 -37.63
C ASP A 542 12.11 -0.16 -37.86
N ASP A 543 11.07 0.25 -38.59
CA ASP A 543 10.70 1.65 -38.74
C ASP A 543 10.10 2.22 -37.47
N GLY A 544 9.26 1.45 -36.80
CA GLY A 544 8.75 1.82 -35.49
C GLY A 544 9.86 1.99 -34.45
N GLN A 545 10.85 1.07 -34.47
CA GLN A 545 12.05 1.21 -33.64
C GLN A 545 12.87 2.45 -34.01
N ALA A 546 13.02 2.73 -35.32
CA ALA A 546 13.74 3.92 -35.77
C ALA A 546 13.04 5.23 -35.34
N LEU A 547 11.71 5.23 -35.36
CA LEU A 547 10.91 6.36 -34.84
C LEU A 547 11.07 6.50 -33.32
N LEU A 548 10.98 5.41 -32.56
CA LEU A 548 11.19 5.41 -31.12
C LEU A 548 12.59 5.89 -30.73
N ASP A 549 13.63 5.41 -31.44
CA ASP A 549 15.02 5.85 -31.25
C ASP A 549 15.18 7.34 -31.53
N TYR A 550 14.44 7.86 -32.51
CA TYR A 550 14.47 9.29 -32.84
C TYR A 550 13.83 10.15 -31.73
N VAL A 551 12.66 9.78 -31.25
CA VAL A 551 11.96 10.57 -30.22
C VAL A 551 12.61 10.47 -28.84
N THR A 552 13.32 9.36 -28.56
CA THR A 552 14.09 9.18 -27.33
C THR A 552 15.52 9.74 -27.43
N GLY A 553 15.93 10.27 -28.61
CA GLY A 553 17.22 10.91 -28.81
C GLY A 553 18.39 9.94 -29.06
N VAL A 554 18.14 8.65 -29.18
CA VAL A 554 19.14 7.64 -29.56
C VAL A 554 19.56 7.82 -31.02
N ARG A 555 18.62 8.22 -31.88
CA ARG A 555 18.84 8.54 -33.28
C ARG A 555 18.60 10.05 -33.54
N THR A 556 19.42 10.69 -34.30
CA THR A 556 19.32 12.14 -34.60
C THR A 556 18.49 12.46 -35.83
N GLU A 557 18.30 11.52 -36.76
CA GLU A 557 17.57 11.68 -38.00
C GLU A 557 16.83 10.43 -38.38
N ILE A 558 15.65 10.57 -38.97
CA ILE A 558 14.86 9.49 -39.58
C ILE A 558 14.53 9.83 -41.06
N SER A 559 14.33 8.82 -41.86
CA SER A 559 13.74 8.95 -43.19
C SER A 559 12.24 9.29 -43.06
N SER A 560 11.64 9.78 -44.13
CA SER A 560 10.20 10.06 -44.18
C SER A 560 9.62 10.87 -42.98
N LYS A 561 10.44 11.73 -42.36
CA LYS A 561 10.10 12.50 -41.14
C LYS A 561 8.75 13.22 -41.21
N SER A 562 8.32 13.68 -42.39
CA SER A 562 7.02 14.34 -42.59
C SER A 562 5.80 13.41 -42.42
N ARG A 563 6.03 12.14 -42.22
CA ARG A 563 5.02 11.12 -41.96
C ARG A 563 5.02 10.63 -40.50
N ALA A 564 5.94 11.13 -39.68
CA ALA A 564 6.16 10.63 -38.33
C ALA A 564 5.16 11.16 -37.29
N ASP A 565 4.51 12.27 -37.59
CA ASP A 565 3.36 12.80 -36.80
C ASP A 565 2.09 12.02 -37.21
N LEU A 566 1.83 10.91 -36.52
CA LEU A 566 0.75 9.96 -36.86
C LEU A 566 -0.61 10.36 -36.29
N ASP A 567 -0.67 11.07 -35.19
CA ASP A 567 -1.91 11.62 -34.61
C ASP A 567 -2.23 13.01 -35.13
N LYS A 568 -1.30 13.65 -35.85
CA LYS A 568 -1.43 14.97 -36.49
C LYS A 568 -1.62 16.11 -35.51
N ASP A 569 -0.99 16.01 -34.39
CA ASP A 569 -1.01 17.06 -33.36
C ASP A 569 0.04 18.14 -33.58
N GLY A 570 1.04 17.88 -34.43
CA GLY A 570 2.12 18.79 -34.85
C GLY A 570 3.46 18.48 -34.19
N ASP A 571 3.52 17.58 -33.23
CA ASP A 571 4.73 17.09 -32.59
C ASP A 571 5.08 15.67 -33.07
N ILE A 572 6.30 15.23 -32.86
CA ILE A 572 6.72 13.84 -33.11
C ILE A 572 7.29 13.33 -31.78
N ASP A 573 6.53 12.45 -31.14
CA ASP A 573 6.84 11.98 -29.79
C ASP A 573 6.69 10.45 -29.62
N THR A 574 6.74 9.96 -28.40
CA THR A 574 6.63 8.54 -28.11
C THR A 574 5.24 7.96 -28.40
N TYR A 575 4.21 8.81 -28.45
CA TYR A 575 2.88 8.39 -28.80
C TYR A 575 2.74 8.05 -30.29
N ASP A 576 3.46 8.73 -31.19
CA ASP A 576 3.55 8.36 -32.61
C ASP A 576 4.19 6.98 -32.80
N ALA A 577 5.25 6.71 -32.03
CA ALA A 577 5.86 5.38 -32.08
C ALA A 577 4.90 4.30 -31.58
N TYR A 578 4.16 4.57 -30.50
CA TYR A 578 3.10 3.69 -30.03
C TYR A 578 2.03 3.48 -31.11
N LEU A 579 1.49 4.53 -31.73
CA LEU A 579 0.50 4.44 -32.80
C LEU A 579 0.99 3.65 -34.01
N PHE A 580 2.27 3.81 -34.37
CA PHE A 580 2.88 3.04 -35.45
C PHE A 580 2.81 1.54 -35.17
N PHE A 581 3.27 1.12 -34.00
CA PHE A 581 3.24 -0.29 -33.61
C PHE A 581 1.83 -0.82 -33.42
N SER A 582 0.94 -0.09 -32.79
CA SER A 582 -0.47 -0.47 -32.60
C SER A 582 -1.18 -0.73 -33.94
N ARG A 583 -0.98 0.17 -34.92
CA ARG A 583 -1.55 0.01 -36.28
C ARG A 583 -0.90 -1.15 -37.02
N LEU A 584 0.44 -1.28 -36.98
CA LEU A 584 1.17 -2.35 -37.68
C LEU A 584 0.80 -3.73 -37.16
N SER A 585 0.49 -3.88 -35.87
CA SER A 585 0.18 -5.14 -35.21
C SER A 585 -1.28 -5.59 -35.37
N SER A 586 -2.18 -4.74 -35.85
CA SER A 586 -3.61 -5.08 -36.02
C SER A 586 -3.79 -6.20 -37.07
N ALA A 587 -4.56 -7.23 -36.70
CA ALA A 587 -4.77 -8.40 -37.55
C ALA A 587 -6.24 -8.86 -37.58
N ALA A 588 -6.74 -9.21 -38.74
CA ALA A 588 -8.10 -9.79 -38.90
C ALA A 588 -8.06 -11.32 -38.83
N VAL A 589 -9.03 -11.88 -38.08
CA VAL A 589 -9.19 -13.33 -37.91
C VAL A 589 -10.65 -13.72 -38.10
N THR A 590 -10.90 -14.93 -38.62
CA THR A 590 -12.27 -15.44 -38.79
C THR A 590 -12.44 -16.67 -37.90
N VAL A 591 -13.46 -16.64 -37.05
CA VAL A 591 -13.88 -17.76 -36.21
C VAL A 591 -15.03 -18.48 -36.86
N PRO A 592 -14.90 -19.79 -37.18
CA PRO A 592 -15.96 -20.53 -37.84
C PRO A 592 -17.27 -20.57 -37.04
N ALA A 593 -18.39 -20.70 -37.73
CA ALA A 593 -19.70 -20.89 -37.13
C ALA A 593 -19.71 -22.02 -36.10
N ASN A 594 -20.20 -21.78 -34.90
CA ASN A 594 -20.16 -22.72 -33.75
C ASN A 594 -18.75 -23.33 -33.50
N GLY A 595 -17.71 -22.58 -33.83
CA GLY A 595 -16.32 -23.03 -33.80
C GLY A 595 -15.48 -22.19 -32.86
N LYS A 596 -14.19 -22.35 -32.97
CA LYS A 596 -13.20 -21.61 -32.18
C LYS A 596 -11.91 -21.48 -32.95
N ILE A 597 -11.09 -20.52 -32.52
CA ILE A 597 -9.68 -20.41 -32.87
C ILE A 597 -8.84 -20.24 -31.60
N HIS A 598 -7.65 -20.77 -31.61
CA HIS A 598 -6.66 -20.51 -30.56
C HIS A 598 -5.72 -19.40 -31.02
N VAL A 599 -5.50 -18.40 -30.17
CA VAL A 599 -4.64 -17.27 -30.44
C VAL A 599 -3.54 -17.20 -29.38
N THR A 600 -2.28 -17.16 -29.84
CA THR A 600 -1.15 -16.82 -28.98
C THR A 600 -0.61 -15.46 -29.40
N ILE A 601 -0.47 -14.56 -28.46
CA ILE A 601 0.23 -13.28 -28.63
C ILE A 601 1.66 -13.41 -28.13
N ARG A 602 2.59 -12.88 -28.90
CA ARG A 602 3.96 -12.60 -28.47
C ARG A 602 4.22 -11.12 -28.66
N ALA A 603 4.58 -10.45 -27.59
CA ALA A 603 4.82 -9.03 -27.57
C ALA A 603 6.23 -8.72 -27.06
N LYS A 604 6.96 -7.87 -27.75
CA LYS A 604 8.15 -7.22 -27.25
C LYS A 604 7.81 -5.77 -26.95
N VAL A 605 7.71 -5.45 -25.67
CA VAL A 605 7.38 -4.12 -25.20
C VAL A 605 8.66 -3.29 -25.12
N LEU A 606 8.63 -2.11 -25.69
CA LEU A 606 9.78 -1.23 -25.91
C LEU A 606 9.76 -0.04 -24.96
N GLY A 607 10.94 0.50 -24.63
CA GLY A 607 11.06 1.70 -23.80
C GLY A 607 10.98 1.48 -22.29
N LEU A 608 10.83 0.25 -21.83
CA LEU A 608 10.72 -0.10 -20.39
C LEU A 608 11.97 0.28 -19.59
N ASP A 609 13.17 0.20 -20.21
CA ASP A 609 14.43 0.58 -19.54
C ASP A 609 14.40 2.01 -18.99
N SER A 610 13.78 2.93 -19.71
CA SER A 610 13.66 4.33 -19.29
C SER A 610 12.80 4.49 -18.03
N TYR A 611 11.78 3.67 -17.86
CA TYR A 611 10.93 3.68 -16.67
C TYR A 611 11.57 2.93 -15.50
N ASP A 612 12.26 1.82 -15.77
CA ASP A 612 13.09 1.13 -14.76
C ASP A 612 14.16 2.07 -14.20
N GLU A 613 14.88 2.81 -15.06
CA GLU A 613 15.86 3.79 -14.61
C GLU A 613 15.24 4.92 -13.76
N LYS A 614 14.08 5.46 -14.17
CA LYS A 614 13.33 6.45 -13.38
C LYS A 614 12.89 5.93 -12.03
N ASN A 615 12.61 4.62 -11.94
CA ASN A 615 12.27 3.93 -10.71
C ASN A 615 13.50 3.48 -9.90
N GLY A 616 14.71 3.90 -10.29
CA GLY A 616 15.95 3.57 -9.59
C GLY A 616 16.41 2.13 -9.76
N GLY A 617 16.01 1.45 -10.85
CA GLY A 617 16.31 0.05 -11.12
C GLY A 617 15.38 -0.93 -10.39
N ALA A 618 14.33 -0.43 -9.79
CA ALA A 618 13.34 -1.24 -9.05
C ALA A 618 12.35 -1.99 -9.96
N GLY A 619 12.45 -1.81 -11.29
CA GLY A 619 11.55 -2.39 -12.27
C GLY A 619 10.41 -1.46 -12.69
N ALA A 620 9.56 -1.94 -13.60
CA ALA A 620 8.39 -1.24 -14.08
C ALA A 620 7.23 -2.21 -14.35
N TYR A 621 5.99 -1.78 -14.11
CA TYR A 621 4.83 -2.58 -14.53
C TYR A 621 4.68 -2.57 -16.05
N VAL A 622 4.29 -3.71 -16.59
CA VAL A 622 3.84 -3.87 -17.96
C VAL A 622 2.36 -4.13 -17.91
N GLU A 623 1.61 -3.12 -18.28
CA GLU A 623 0.15 -3.16 -18.29
C GLU A 623 -0.36 -3.09 -19.72
N GLY A 624 -1.58 -3.53 -19.96
CA GLY A 624 -2.14 -3.44 -21.30
C GLY A 624 -3.54 -4.01 -21.43
N TYR A 625 -4.06 -3.90 -22.65
CA TYR A 625 -5.27 -4.57 -23.07
C TYR A 625 -5.05 -5.23 -24.43
N VAL A 626 -5.48 -6.48 -24.56
CA VAL A 626 -5.58 -7.17 -25.83
C VAL A 626 -7.04 -7.22 -26.23
N PHE A 627 -7.34 -6.79 -27.44
CA PHE A 627 -8.70 -6.70 -27.95
C PHE A 627 -8.97 -7.74 -29.03
N ALA A 628 -10.20 -8.23 -29.06
CA ALA A 628 -10.79 -8.94 -30.18
C ALA A 628 -12.14 -8.29 -30.49
N ASN A 629 -12.11 -7.37 -31.44
CA ASN A 629 -13.27 -6.56 -31.83
C ASN A 629 -14.00 -7.19 -32.99
N GLU A 630 -15.25 -7.58 -32.81
CA GLU A 630 -16.07 -8.17 -33.87
C GLU A 630 -16.40 -7.15 -34.95
N VAL A 631 -16.11 -7.53 -36.19
CA VAL A 631 -16.48 -6.74 -37.36
C VAL A 631 -17.95 -7.05 -37.71
N SER A 632 -18.88 -6.18 -37.28
CA SER A 632 -20.28 -6.39 -37.53
C SER A 632 -20.61 -6.45 -39.03
N SER A 633 -21.36 -7.45 -39.43
CA SER A 633 -21.86 -7.60 -40.80
C SER A 633 -23.10 -6.73 -41.07
N LYS A 634 -23.67 -6.07 -40.05
CA LYS A 634 -24.87 -5.24 -40.12
C LYS A 634 -24.53 -3.76 -40.04
N GLU A 635 -24.91 -2.99 -41.06
CA GLU A 635 -24.71 -1.53 -41.07
C GLU A 635 -25.38 -0.86 -39.87
N GLY A 636 -24.63 -0.08 -39.10
CA GLY A 636 -25.13 0.65 -37.92
C GLY A 636 -25.28 -0.19 -36.63
N VAL A 637 -24.78 -1.42 -36.59
CA VAL A 637 -24.72 -2.26 -35.40
C VAL A 637 -23.29 -2.48 -35.07
N GLU A 638 -22.86 -2.07 -33.90
CA GLU A 638 -21.50 -2.38 -33.38
C GLU A 638 -21.42 -3.87 -33.04
N GLY A 639 -20.32 -4.53 -33.41
CA GLY A 639 -20.01 -5.89 -32.99
C GLY A 639 -19.57 -5.94 -31.52
N THR A 640 -19.54 -7.13 -30.95
CA THR A 640 -19.04 -7.33 -29.59
C THR A 640 -17.54 -7.06 -29.54
N SER A 641 -17.12 -6.23 -28.60
CA SER A 641 -15.71 -6.03 -28.29
C SER A 641 -15.34 -6.87 -27.07
N HIS A 642 -14.33 -7.73 -27.23
CA HIS A 642 -13.71 -8.44 -26.12
C HIS A 642 -12.38 -7.79 -25.78
N SER A 643 -12.08 -7.68 -24.47
CA SER A 643 -10.80 -7.21 -23.95
C SER A 643 -10.21 -8.19 -22.95
N ILE A 644 -8.89 -8.30 -22.94
CA ILE A 644 -8.11 -9.06 -21.97
C ILE A 644 -7.16 -8.08 -21.31
N PRO A 645 -7.35 -7.73 -20.03
CA PRO A 645 -6.36 -6.95 -19.31
C PRO A 645 -5.08 -7.74 -19.10
N VAL A 646 -3.94 -7.06 -19.24
CA VAL A 646 -2.59 -7.65 -19.19
C VAL A 646 -1.82 -7.03 -18.03
N LEU A 647 -1.15 -7.86 -17.25
CA LEU A 647 -0.28 -7.44 -16.15
C LEU A 647 1.01 -8.27 -16.17
N GLY A 648 2.13 -7.60 -16.22
CA GLY A 648 3.46 -8.16 -16.05
C GLY A 648 4.38 -7.19 -15.33
N TYR A 649 5.60 -7.61 -15.08
CA TYR A 649 6.60 -6.79 -14.42
C TYR A 649 7.96 -6.93 -15.13
N TYR A 650 8.54 -5.81 -15.51
CA TYR A 650 9.86 -5.72 -16.11
C TYR A 650 10.89 -5.54 -15.00
N GLY A 651 11.76 -6.51 -14.82
CA GLY A 651 12.68 -6.65 -13.69
C GLY A 651 12.22 -7.74 -12.71
N ASN A 652 13.00 -7.96 -11.65
CA ASN A 652 12.58 -8.83 -10.56
C ASN A 652 11.58 -8.09 -9.65
N TRP A 653 10.47 -8.72 -9.32
CA TRP A 653 9.43 -8.04 -8.55
C TRP A 653 9.82 -7.68 -7.12
N THR A 654 10.91 -8.23 -6.61
CA THR A 654 11.55 -7.88 -5.34
C THR A 654 12.83 -7.04 -5.47
N ASP A 655 13.15 -6.50 -6.66
CA ASP A 655 14.14 -5.44 -6.80
C ASP A 655 13.66 -4.18 -6.06
N ALA A 656 12.37 -3.85 -6.14
CA ALA A 656 11.75 -2.87 -5.26
C ALA A 656 11.70 -3.39 -3.81
N SER A 657 12.04 -2.53 -2.87
CA SER A 657 12.20 -2.90 -1.47
C SER A 657 10.93 -3.49 -0.86
N MET A 658 11.07 -4.59 -0.14
CA MET A 658 10.06 -5.12 0.78
C MET A 658 9.99 -4.28 2.06
N PHE A 659 11.06 -3.56 2.39
CA PHE A 659 11.23 -2.83 3.64
C PHE A 659 10.97 -1.34 3.46
N ASP A 660 10.50 -0.69 4.51
CA ASP A 660 10.44 0.76 4.59
C ASP A 660 11.87 1.33 4.66
N VAL A 661 12.30 1.95 3.59
CA VAL A 661 13.64 2.55 3.47
C VAL A 661 13.69 4.04 3.82
N GLY A 662 12.60 4.58 4.36
CA GLY A 662 12.65 5.78 5.19
C GLY A 662 12.18 7.09 4.61
N SER A 663 11.85 7.23 3.35
CA SER A 663 11.43 8.54 2.82
C SER A 663 10.10 9.02 3.42
N PHE A 664 9.15 8.13 3.67
CA PHE A 664 7.87 8.49 4.26
C PHE A 664 8.01 9.02 5.69
N ILE A 665 8.78 8.32 6.53
CA ILE A 665 8.95 8.71 7.93
C ILE A 665 9.79 9.98 8.08
N GLN A 666 10.80 10.17 7.25
CA GLN A 666 11.53 11.42 7.19
C GLN A 666 10.58 12.59 6.90
N TYR A 667 9.70 12.43 5.94
CA TYR A 667 8.70 13.44 5.62
C TYR A 667 7.68 13.63 6.74
N HIS A 668 7.05 12.54 7.20
CA HIS A 668 5.94 12.60 8.16
C HIS A 668 6.36 13.17 9.52
N TYR A 669 7.58 12.87 9.96
CA TYR A 669 8.10 13.33 11.24
C TYR A 669 9.06 14.52 11.15
N GLY A 670 9.28 15.08 9.97
CA GLY A 670 10.16 16.24 9.79
C GLY A 670 11.63 15.96 10.10
N MET A 671 12.11 14.74 9.85
CA MET A 671 13.43 14.28 10.27
C MET A 671 14.44 14.28 9.13
N GLU A 672 14.86 15.45 8.66
CA GLU A 672 15.87 15.58 7.58
C GLU A 672 17.21 14.89 7.84
N THR A 673 17.56 14.71 9.10
CA THR A 673 18.90 14.27 9.48
C THR A 673 18.99 12.81 9.91
N ARG A 674 17.88 12.09 9.95
CA ARG A 674 17.91 10.67 10.28
C ARG A 674 18.31 9.81 9.09
N PRO A 675 19.14 8.78 9.27
CA PRO A 675 19.32 7.75 8.29
C PRO A 675 17.96 7.14 7.93
N PRO A 676 17.83 6.48 6.79
CA PRO A 676 16.58 5.82 6.40
C PRO A 676 15.98 5.09 7.58
N TYR A 677 14.68 5.27 7.81
CA TYR A 677 13.98 4.77 9.00
C TYR A 677 14.24 3.29 9.26
N MET A 678 14.34 2.50 8.19
CA MET A 678 14.65 1.08 8.32
C MET A 678 16.03 0.82 8.89
N LEU A 679 17.03 1.60 8.47
CA LEU A 679 18.33 1.50 9.08
C LEU A 679 18.26 1.86 10.58
N ALA A 680 17.54 2.93 10.93
CA ALA A 680 17.32 3.32 12.30
C ALA A 680 16.47 2.28 13.06
N ALA A 681 15.43 1.74 12.45
CA ALA A 681 14.59 0.72 13.06
C ALA A 681 15.32 -0.62 13.22
N ILE A 682 16.05 -1.08 12.21
CA ILE A 682 16.86 -2.29 12.33
C ILE A 682 17.95 -2.10 13.38
N GLN A 683 18.52 -0.92 13.46
CA GLN A 683 19.55 -0.59 14.44
C GLN A 683 19.02 -0.43 15.86
N GLN A 684 17.87 0.22 16.01
CA GLN A 684 17.19 0.32 17.31
C GLN A 684 16.54 -1.00 17.69
N ALA A 685 16.25 -1.79 16.72
CA ALA A 685 15.42 -2.97 16.85
C ALA A 685 16.16 -4.28 16.68
N ALA A 686 17.41 -4.29 16.26
CA ALA A 686 18.30 -5.35 16.62
C ALA A 686 18.51 -5.28 18.13
N GLN A 687 17.43 -5.42 18.85
CA GLN A 687 17.48 -5.61 20.27
C GLN A 687 18.02 -7.00 20.52
N LEU A 688 19.31 -7.02 20.57
CA LEU A 688 20.00 -8.03 21.30
C LEU A 688 19.41 -8.00 22.71
N GLN A 689 19.19 -9.13 23.28
CA GLN A 689 18.58 -9.31 24.59
C GLN A 689 18.90 -8.14 25.52
N SER A 690 17.91 -7.43 26.01
CA SER A 690 18.15 -6.41 27.03
C SER A 690 18.66 -7.11 28.29
N LEU A 691 19.85 -6.77 28.72
CA LEU A 691 20.35 -7.18 30.02
C LEU A 691 19.70 -6.30 31.08
N THR A 692 18.96 -6.92 31.96
CA THR A 692 18.46 -6.28 33.17
C THR A 692 19.49 -6.42 34.25
N ILE A 693 20.08 -5.32 34.68
CA ILE A 693 21.01 -5.29 35.77
C ILE A 693 20.23 -5.07 37.06
N LYS A 694 20.35 -6.03 37.99
CA LYS A 694 19.70 -5.96 39.28
C LYS A 694 20.75 -5.65 40.33
N TYR A 695 20.58 -4.52 41.03
CA TYR A 695 21.33 -4.22 42.21
C TYR A 695 20.40 -3.84 43.37
N LYS A 696 20.37 -4.64 44.39
CA LYS A 696 19.50 -4.44 45.57
C LYS A 696 18.00 -4.23 45.21
N GLY A 697 17.53 -4.95 44.19
CA GLY A 697 16.14 -4.87 43.74
C GLY A 697 15.79 -3.72 42.80
N VAL A 698 16.76 -2.94 42.36
CA VAL A 698 16.58 -1.94 41.30
C VAL A 698 16.96 -2.58 39.99
N ASP A 699 16.01 -2.60 39.05
CA ASP A 699 16.22 -3.10 37.72
C ASP A 699 16.57 -1.94 36.78
N ASP A 700 17.67 -2.05 36.04
CA ASP A 700 18.01 -1.15 34.92
C ASP A 700 18.20 -1.97 33.66
N SER A 701 17.55 -1.60 32.57
CA SER A 701 17.55 -2.32 31.30
C SER A 701 18.37 -1.57 30.27
N TYR A 702 19.28 -2.28 29.62
CA TYR A 702 20.11 -1.76 28.54
C TYR A 702 19.82 -2.54 27.25
N SER A 703 19.64 -1.82 26.14
CA SER A 703 19.59 -2.43 24.82
C SER A 703 21.02 -2.72 24.34
N LEU A 704 21.31 -3.99 24.07
CA LEU A 704 22.59 -4.39 23.51
C LEU A 704 22.74 -3.92 22.07
N GLY A 705 23.96 -3.58 21.64
CA GLY A 705 24.26 -3.16 20.28
C GLY A 705 23.63 -1.83 19.87
N GLY A 706 23.04 -1.10 20.80
CA GLY A 706 22.36 0.16 20.51
C GLY A 706 23.36 1.29 20.18
N ASN A 707 23.16 1.95 19.04
CA ASN A 707 23.90 3.16 18.71
C ASN A 707 23.25 4.36 19.41
N LEU A 708 23.92 4.92 20.41
CA LEU A 708 23.42 6.07 21.20
C LEU A 708 23.19 7.35 20.38
N TYR A 709 23.72 7.41 19.17
CA TYR A 709 23.70 8.61 18.32
C TYR A 709 22.76 8.49 17.11
N VAL A 710 21.97 7.43 17.01
CA VAL A 710 21.00 7.24 15.91
C VAL A 710 20.03 8.42 15.82
N ASP A 711 19.55 8.90 16.96
CA ASP A 711 18.62 10.03 17.01
C ASP A 711 19.21 11.34 16.48
N ASP A 712 20.55 11.44 16.45
CA ASP A 712 21.27 12.56 15.87
C ASP A 712 21.69 12.32 14.41
N GLY A 713 21.20 11.26 13.76
CA GLY A 713 21.57 10.90 12.38
C GLY A 713 22.95 10.29 12.23
N PHE A 714 23.59 9.86 13.31
CA PHE A 714 24.90 9.20 13.27
C PHE A 714 24.75 7.69 13.41
N TYR A 715 25.15 6.99 12.36
CA TYR A 715 25.23 5.53 12.33
C TYR A 715 26.67 5.06 12.22
N ASP A 716 27.06 4.15 13.10
CA ASP A 716 28.37 3.51 13.10
C ASP A 716 28.21 2.01 13.35
N ALA A 717 28.32 1.22 12.27
CA ALA A 717 28.16 -0.23 12.31
C ALA A 717 29.16 -0.90 13.24
N ASP A 718 30.32 -0.31 13.41
CA ASP A 718 31.39 -0.83 14.27
C ASP A 718 31.04 -0.84 15.77
N ARG A 719 30.01 -0.07 16.16
CA ARG A 719 29.52 -0.02 17.55
C ARG A 719 28.51 -1.12 17.88
N TYR A 720 28.00 -1.83 16.87
CA TYR A 720 27.11 -2.96 17.12
C TYR A 720 27.91 -4.17 17.54
N SER A 721 27.77 -4.57 18.80
CA SER A 721 28.48 -5.70 19.35
C SER A 721 27.58 -6.56 20.26
N ILE A 722 27.95 -7.82 20.40
CA ILE A 722 27.30 -8.82 21.24
C ILE A 722 28.36 -9.63 21.98
N ASN A 723 28.10 -9.91 23.24
CA ASN A 723 28.79 -10.99 23.96
C ASN A 723 27.88 -12.24 23.94
N PRO A 724 28.14 -13.22 23.06
CA PRO A 724 27.28 -14.41 22.96
C PRO A 724 27.37 -15.33 24.19
N ASP A 725 28.36 -15.16 25.06
CA ASP A 725 28.45 -15.92 26.30
C ASP A 725 27.42 -15.44 27.35
N THR A 726 26.96 -14.20 27.24
CA THR A 726 26.02 -13.56 28.17
C THR A 726 24.72 -13.08 27.56
N ALA A 727 24.65 -12.99 26.24
CA ALA A 727 23.52 -12.46 25.51
C ALA A 727 23.20 -13.29 24.25
N LYS A 728 22.00 -13.13 23.76
CA LYS A 728 21.52 -13.76 22.53
C LYS A 728 20.92 -12.73 21.61
N ILE A 729 20.94 -12.99 20.32
CA ILE A 729 20.07 -12.33 19.37
C ILE A 729 18.65 -12.89 19.61
N SER A 730 17.77 -12.10 20.16
CA SER A 730 16.44 -12.58 20.59
C SER A 730 15.32 -12.04 19.69
N ASP A 731 15.20 -10.75 19.57
CA ASP A 731 14.12 -10.13 18.81
C ASP A 731 14.69 -9.15 17.79
N ILE A 732 14.27 -9.29 16.55
CA ILE A 732 14.63 -8.39 15.46
C ILE A 732 13.35 -7.69 15.01
N TYR A 733 13.35 -6.37 15.07
CA TYR A 733 12.26 -5.52 14.63
C TYR A 733 12.60 -4.89 13.29
N PHE A 734 11.62 -4.74 12.44
CA PHE A 734 11.77 -4.13 11.12
C PHE A 734 10.42 -3.60 10.65
N CYS A 735 10.42 -2.86 9.57
CA CYS A 735 9.21 -2.33 8.97
C CYS A 735 9.11 -2.84 7.54
N LEU A 736 7.94 -3.37 7.16
CA LEU A 736 7.63 -3.76 5.80
C LEU A 736 6.63 -2.78 5.19
N ILE A 737 6.84 -2.45 3.93
CA ILE A 737 5.88 -1.71 3.11
C ILE A 737 5.00 -2.65 2.28
N ARG A 738 5.40 -3.93 2.18
CA ARG A 738 4.69 -4.99 1.46
C ARG A 738 4.52 -6.20 2.39
N ASN A 739 3.43 -6.94 2.24
CA ASN A 739 3.27 -8.21 2.94
C ASN A 739 4.33 -9.21 2.51
N ALA A 740 4.87 -9.96 3.46
CA ALA A 740 5.66 -11.14 3.20
C ALA A 740 4.87 -12.40 3.57
N ALA A 741 4.90 -13.41 2.71
CA ALA A 741 4.31 -14.71 2.99
C ALA A 741 5.24 -15.57 3.85
N ASN A 742 6.54 -15.40 3.69
CA ASN A 742 7.56 -16.06 4.50
C ASN A 742 8.76 -15.14 4.73
N GLY A 743 9.42 -15.29 5.85
CA GLY A 743 10.64 -14.57 6.20
C GLY A 743 11.77 -15.53 6.57
N ARG A 744 13.00 -15.18 6.22
CA ARG A 744 14.20 -15.93 6.58
C ARG A 744 15.20 -15.04 7.29
N ILE A 745 15.74 -15.54 8.39
CA ILE A 745 16.81 -14.89 9.13
C ILE A 745 18.05 -15.75 9.03
N THR A 746 19.16 -15.17 8.63
CA THR A 746 20.47 -15.82 8.67
C THR A 746 21.44 -15.00 9.52
N VAL A 747 22.26 -15.68 10.30
CA VAL A 747 23.41 -15.10 11.00
C VAL A 747 24.64 -15.86 10.54
N THR A 748 25.58 -15.15 9.94
CA THR A 748 26.80 -15.75 9.38
C THR A 748 28.06 -15.04 9.89
N GLY A 749 29.09 -15.81 10.12
CA GLY A 749 30.44 -15.31 10.42
C GLY A 749 31.17 -14.82 9.16
N GLU A 750 32.28 -14.14 9.34
CA GLU A 750 33.09 -13.62 8.23
C GLU A 750 33.72 -14.74 7.37
N ASP A 751 33.98 -15.90 7.94
CA ASP A 751 34.45 -17.09 7.23
C ASP A 751 33.36 -17.90 6.50
N GLY A 752 32.10 -17.45 6.59
CA GLY A 752 30.94 -18.14 6.02
C GLY A 752 30.30 -19.16 6.96
N THR A 753 30.74 -19.28 8.20
CA THR A 753 30.09 -20.12 9.20
C THR A 753 28.65 -19.66 9.41
N VAL A 754 27.68 -20.57 9.31
CA VAL A 754 26.24 -20.28 9.51
C VAL A 754 25.88 -20.59 10.96
N TYR A 755 25.62 -19.56 11.76
CA TYR A 755 25.19 -19.68 13.15
C TYR A 755 23.67 -19.82 13.29
N LEU A 756 22.92 -19.20 12.37
CA LEU A 756 21.48 -19.28 12.30
C LEU A 756 21.02 -19.29 10.85
N ASN A 757 20.06 -20.15 10.54
CA ASN A 757 19.24 -20.09 9.32
C ASN A 757 17.85 -20.57 9.71
N LYS A 758 16.90 -19.63 9.80
CA LYS A 758 15.55 -19.90 10.30
C LYS A 758 14.53 -19.21 9.40
N GLU A 759 13.50 -19.95 9.05
CA GLU A 759 12.32 -19.44 8.36
C GLU A 759 11.17 -19.22 9.34
N THR A 760 10.32 -18.22 9.06
CA THR A 760 9.17 -17.90 9.90
C THR A 760 8.02 -18.87 9.69
N GLN A 761 7.88 -19.39 8.47
CA GLN A 761 6.78 -20.28 8.07
C GLN A 761 5.39 -19.67 8.36
N ALA A 762 5.31 -18.33 8.33
CA ALA A 762 4.12 -17.59 8.65
C ALA A 762 4.16 -16.21 7.95
N PRO A 763 3.01 -15.68 7.54
CA PRO A 763 2.94 -14.37 6.91
C PRO A 763 3.28 -13.24 7.90
N ILE A 764 3.88 -12.20 7.34
CA ILE A 764 4.28 -11.00 8.07
C ILE A 764 3.62 -9.80 7.39
N ILE A 765 2.78 -9.10 8.14
CA ILE A 765 1.98 -7.99 7.63
C ILE A 765 2.84 -6.74 7.43
N GLY A 766 2.68 -6.08 6.29
CA GLY A 766 3.27 -4.79 6.01
C GLY A 766 2.64 -3.63 6.79
N ALA A 767 3.16 -2.43 6.57
CA ALA A 767 2.67 -1.21 7.22
C ALA A 767 1.21 -0.89 6.85
N TYR A 768 0.45 -0.39 7.80
CA TYR A 768 -0.92 0.08 7.57
C TYR A 768 -1.18 1.41 8.31
N TYR A 769 -2.15 2.18 7.79
CA TYR A 769 -2.49 3.49 8.32
C TYR A 769 -3.55 3.42 9.41
N PHE A 770 -3.29 4.07 10.55
CA PHE A 770 -4.28 4.25 11.60
C PHE A 770 -4.98 5.61 11.46
N SER A 771 -6.18 5.59 10.93
CA SER A 771 -7.00 6.80 10.74
C SER A 771 -7.26 7.56 12.05
N ASN A 772 -7.41 6.84 13.16
CA ASN A 772 -7.67 7.43 14.48
C ASN A 772 -6.49 8.26 15.04
N GLN A 773 -5.29 7.94 14.61
CA GLN A 773 -4.06 8.57 15.10
C GLN A 773 -3.43 9.48 14.05
N LYS A 774 -3.99 9.52 12.83
CA LYS A 774 -3.43 10.22 11.67
C LYS A 774 -1.94 9.89 11.46
N THR A 775 -1.58 8.65 11.70
CA THR A 775 -0.21 8.17 11.62
C THR A 775 -0.14 6.79 11.00
N TRP A 776 0.95 6.51 10.32
CA TRP A 776 1.30 5.17 9.91
C TRP A 776 1.78 4.39 11.12
N MET A 777 1.10 3.31 11.43
CA MET A 777 1.70 2.35 12.33
C MET A 777 2.62 1.43 11.54
N GLN A 778 3.84 1.46 11.99
CA GLN A 778 4.79 0.46 11.63
C GLN A 778 4.41 -0.80 12.38
N VAL A 779 4.07 -1.82 11.64
CA VAL A 779 4.01 -3.14 12.22
C VAL A 779 5.45 -3.56 12.46
N GLN A 780 5.89 -3.38 13.69
CA GLN A 780 7.12 -3.99 14.15
C GLN A 780 6.84 -5.48 14.29
N SER A 781 7.16 -6.26 13.29
CA SER A 781 7.18 -7.69 13.47
C SER A 781 8.46 -8.05 14.21
N GLY A 782 8.34 -8.26 15.51
CA GLY A 782 9.38 -8.87 16.29
C GLY A 782 9.56 -10.30 15.83
N LEU A 783 10.68 -10.62 15.18
CA LEU A 783 11.09 -11.99 14.95
C LEU A 783 11.96 -12.43 16.12
N SER A 784 11.44 -13.39 16.90
CA SER A 784 12.19 -14.01 17.98
C SER A 784 13.10 -15.11 17.43
N VAL A 785 14.41 -14.97 17.61
CA VAL A 785 15.41 -15.87 17.02
C VAL A 785 16.15 -16.73 18.00
N ASP A 786 16.46 -16.27 19.18
CA ASP A 786 17.20 -16.99 20.24
C ASP A 786 18.51 -17.63 19.73
N CYS A 787 19.38 -16.83 19.12
CA CYS A 787 20.68 -17.26 18.61
C CYS A 787 21.82 -16.72 19.48
N ALA A 788 22.62 -17.63 20.03
CA ALA A 788 23.90 -17.32 20.67
C ALA A 788 25.01 -17.90 19.78
N PRO A 789 25.64 -17.09 18.91
CA PRO A 789 26.67 -17.59 18.01
C PRO A 789 27.92 -17.99 18.78
N ASP A 790 28.40 -19.21 18.54
CA ASP A 790 29.70 -19.67 19.09
C ASP A 790 30.84 -19.06 18.27
N ALA A 791 31.01 -17.75 18.42
CA ALA A 791 31.92 -16.93 17.63
C ALA A 791 33.08 -16.40 18.45
N ALA A 792 34.21 -16.17 17.81
CA ALA A 792 35.44 -15.68 18.46
C ALA A 792 35.37 -14.19 18.78
N GLU A 793 36.16 -13.76 19.77
CA GLU A 793 36.36 -12.34 20.07
C GLU A 793 36.74 -11.55 18.81
N GLY A 794 36.05 -10.46 18.57
CA GLY A 794 36.29 -9.57 17.43
C GLY A 794 35.70 -10.05 16.10
N GLU A 795 35.07 -11.23 16.04
CA GLU A 795 34.50 -11.76 14.83
C GLU A 795 33.34 -10.88 14.35
N LYS A 796 33.32 -10.65 13.05
CA LYS A 796 32.25 -9.93 12.36
C LYS A 796 31.12 -10.89 12.04
N LEU A 797 29.95 -10.58 12.54
CA LEU A 797 28.69 -11.27 12.23
C LEU A 797 27.85 -10.48 11.23
N THR A 798 27.30 -11.17 10.26
CA THR A 798 26.32 -10.62 9.32
C THR A 798 24.95 -11.19 9.66
N VAL A 799 24.01 -10.32 10.01
CA VAL A 799 22.60 -10.66 10.20
C VAL A 799 21.84 -10.20 8.98
N LYS A 800 21.22 -11.14 8.25
CA LYS A 800 20.43 -10.88 7.04
C LYS A 800 19.00 -11.30 7.27
N LEU A 801 18.08 -10.36 7.04
CA LEU A 801 16.65 -10.58 6.97
C LEU A 801 16.26 -10.65 5.49
N THR A 802 15.54 -11.68 5.10
CA THR A 802 15.01 -11.83 3.74
C THR A 802 13.52 -12.09 3.83
N MET A 803 12.73 -11.32 3.08
CA MET A 803 11.27 -11.36 3.07
C MET A 803 10.77 -11.73 1.69
N ALA A 804 9.99 -12.79 1.60
CA ALA A 804 9.43 -13.27 0.34
C ALA A 804 7.93 -12.95 0.27
N PRO A 805 7.47 -12.21 -0.74
CA PRO A 805 6.04 -12.05 -1.01
C PRO A 805 5.47 -13.37 -1.57
N GLU A 806 4.12 -13.47 -1.63
CA GLU A 806 3.40 -14.69 -2.01
C GLU A 806 3.83 -15.25 -3.37
N TYR A 807 4.20 -14.41 -4.31
CA TYR A 807 4.63 -14.81 -5.67
C TYR A 807 5.78 -15.83 -5.69
N TYR A 808 6.68 -15.79 -4.72
CA TYR A 808 7.81 -16.71 -4.61
C TYR A 808 7.59 -17.83 -3.58
N VAL A 809 6.33 -18.02 -3.14
CA VAL A 809 5.99 -19.01 -2.10
C VAL A 809 4.94 -19.97 -2.59
N ASP A 810 5.25 -21.28 -2.50
CA ASP A 810 4.32 -22.35 -2.80
C ASP A 810 3.57 -22.78 -1.50
N TYR A 811 2.26 -22.71 -1.54
CA TYR A 811 1.34 -23.07 -0.46
C TYR A 811 0.78 -24.49 -0.60
N SER A 812 1.11 -25.24 -1.66
CA SER A 812 0.52 -26.55 -1.95
C SER A 812 0.89 -27.63 -0.92
N GLY A 813 1.96 -27.41 -0.16
CA GLY A 813 2.45 -28.34 0.88
C GLY A 813 1.90 -28.04 2.28
N SER A 814 2.23 -28.91 3.23
CA SER A 814 1.97 -28.70 4.66
C SER A 814 2.89 -27.64 5.32
N THR A 815 3.95 -27.26 4.62
CA THR A 815 4.90 -26.21 5.00
C THR A 815 5.12 -25.32 3.79
N LEU A 816 5.32 -24.04 4.01
CA LEU A 816 5.62 -23.10 2.94
C LEU A 816 6.96 -23.45 2.29
N SER A 817 6.98 -23.51 0.98
CA SER A 817 8.20 -23.66 0.18
C SER A 817 8.49 -22.34 -0.54
N THR A 818 9.65 -21.77 -0.31
CA THR A 818 10.03 -20.44 -0.84
C THR A 818 11.22 -20.58 -1.77
N ASP A 819 11.13 -19.99 -2.96
CA ASP A 819 12.27 -19.84 -3.86
C ASP A 819 13.12 -18.62 -3.44
N TRP A 820 14.02 -18.85 -2.50
CA TRP A 820 14.88 -17.80 -1.95
C TRP A 820 15.92 -17.28 -2.95
N ASP A 821 16.26 -18.07 -3.96
CA ASP A 821 17.28 -17.72 -4.95
C ASP A 821 16.71 -16.86 -6.08
N ALA A 822 15.39 -16.88 -6.25
CA ALA A 822 14.69 -16.04 -7.22
C ALA A 822 14.49 -14.58 -6.74
N LEU A 823 14.72 -14.29 -5.46
CA LEU A 823 14.46 -12.96 -4.88
C LEU A 823 15.51 -11.94 -5.31
N GLY A 824 15.05 -10.72 -5.64
CA GLY A 824 15.89 -9.57 -5.91
C GLY A 824 16.47 -8.90 -4.66
N GLU A 825 17.26 -7.84 -4.88
CA GLU A 825 18.00 -7.16 -3.81
C GLU A 825 17.10 -6.51 -2.76
N GLY A 826 15.95 -5.98 -3.17
CA GLY A 826 14.98 -5.32 -2.27
C GLY A 826 14.30 -6.26 -1.28
N ALA A 827 14.40 -7.57 -1.48
CA ALA A 827 13.87 -8.58 -0.56
C ALA A 827 14.67 -8.68 0.74
N SER A 828 15.87 -8.12 0.82
CA SER A 828 16.76 -8.35 1.95
C SER A 828 17.27 -7.06 2.58
N GLN A 829 17.44 -7.13 3.91
CA GLN A 829 18.19 -6.14 4.68
C GLN A 829 19.30 -6.85 5.44
N THR A 830 20.46 -6.21 5.46
CA THR A 830 21.65 -6.78 6.11
C THR A 830 22.25 -5.76 7.07
N TYR A 831 22.61 -6.20 8.25
CA TYR A 831 23.39 -5.40 9.17
C TYR A 831 24.51 -6.23 9.79
N THR A 832 25.53 -5.51 10.22
CA THR A 832 26.74 -6.08 10.78
C THR A 832 26.74 -5.88 12.29
N MET A 833 27.19 -6.87 13.02
CA MET A 833 27.56 -6.77 14.43
C MET A 833 28.88 -7.49 14.69
N PHE A 834 29.47 -7.20 15.81
CA PHE A 834 30.78 -7.78 16.18
C PHE A 834 30.67 -8.50 17.50
N VAL A 835 31.41 -9.57 17.62
CA VAL A 835 31.57 -10.27 18.90
C VAL A 835 32.53 -9.46 19.77
N ASP A 836 32.09 -9.16 20.98
CA ASP A 836 32.86 -8.45 21.99
C ASP A 836 32.59 -9.08 23.37
N LYS A 837 33.55 -9.84 23.85
CA LYS A 837 33.50 -10.55 25.13
C LYS A 837 34.35 -9.86 26.22
N THR A 838 34.96 -8.73 25.89
CA THR A 838 35.93 -8.06 26.74
C THR A 838 35.31 -6.83 27.40
N ALA A 839 35.21 -6.81 28.69
CA ALA A 839 34.66 -5.66 29.41
C ALA A 839 35.64 -4.46 29.45
N PRO A 840 35.12 -3.21 29.40
CA PRO A 840 35.93 -2.00 29.46
C PRO A 840 36.82 -1.94 30.68
N THR A 841 37.97 -1.26 30.55
CA THR A 841 38.91 -1.06 31.62
C THR A 841 38.99 0.43 32.00
N LEU A 842 38.85 0.71 33.30
CA LEU A 842 39.04 2.04 33.84
C LEU A 842 40.55 2.32 33.95
N THR A 843 40.99 3.43 33.37
CA THR A 843 42.40 3.83 33.37
C THR A 843 42.68 5.01 34.33
N ASP A 844 41.70 5.86 34.56
CA ASP A 844 41.84 6.99 35.49
C ASP A 844 40.48 7.41 36.06
N ILE A 845 40.51 7.97 37.28
CA ILE A 845 39.36 8.55 37.94
C ILE A 845 39.76 9.75 38.77
N THR A 846 39.04 10.85 38.62
CA THR A 846 39.24 12.05 39.46
C THR A 846 37.87 12.57 39.92
N LEU A 847 37.82 13.09 41.14
CA LEU A 847 36.67 13.80 41.70
C LEU A 847 37.07 15.24 41.95
N SER A 848 36.40 16.16 41.27
CA SER A 848 36.57 17.59 41.50
C SER A 848 35.35 18.16 42.21
N GLU A 849 35.58 19.09 43.15
CA GLU A 849 34.53 19.84 43.82
C GLU A 849 34.55 21.30 43.34
N ASP A 850 33.45 21.77 42.77
CA ASP A 850 33.26 23.21 42.51
C ASP A 850 32.65 23.86 43.75
N LEU A 851 33.50 24.41 44.58
CA LEU A 851 33.06 25.07 45.80
C LEU A 851 32.24 26.38 45.58
N ILE A 852 32.22 26.89 44.34
CA ILE A 852 31.48 28.12 43.98
C ILE A 852 30.05 27.80 43.67
N ASN A 853 29.82 26.70 42.97
CA ASN A 853 28.49 26.29 42.51
C ASN A 853 27.89 25.09 43.27
N ASP A 854 28.53 24.69 44.39
CA ASP A 854 28.14 23.51 45.17
C ASP A 854 28.05 22.22 44.33
N GLY A 855 28.88 22.13 43.25
CA GLY A 855 28.91 21.07 42.26
C GLY A 855 30.05 20.08 42.49
N ARG A 856 29.74 18.79 42.32
CA ARG A 856 30.74 17.71 42.27
C ARG A 856 30.72 17.07 40.90
N VAL A 857 31.86 16.94 40.26
CA VAL A 857 32.05 16.26 38.97
C VAL A 857 33.07 15.13 39.14
N MET A 858 32.60 13.93 38.77
CA MET A 858 33.49 12.78 38.67
C MET A 858 33.91 12.62 37.20
N THR A 859 35.21 12.67 36.96
CA THR A 859 35.75 12.42 35.63
C THR A 859 36.39 11.04 35.64
N VAL A 860 35.98 10.22 34.69
CA VAL A 860 36.47 8.84 34.51
C VAL A 860 37.03 8.67 33.11
N THR A 861 38.20 8.03 33.02
CA THR A 861 38.78 7.66 31.73
C THR A 861 38.81 6.14 31.64
N ALA A 862 38.17 5.63 30.57
CA ALA A 862 38.09 4.21 30.32
C ALA A 862 38.45 3.88 28.86
N SER A 863 38.93 2.67 28.65
CA SER A 863 39.17 2.13 27.31
C SER A 863 38.56 0.75 27.17
N ASP A 864 38.24 0.42 25.95
CA ASP A 864 37.69 -0.86 25.55
C ASP A 864 38.40 -1.36 24.29
N ASN A 865 38.37 -2.65 23.98
CA ASN A 865 38.89 -3.17 22.71
C ASN A 865 38.07 -2.68 21.48
N ARG A 866 36.83 -2.24 21.70
CA ARG A 866 35.99 -1.61 20.69
C ARG A 866 35.64 -0.19 21.13
N TYR A 867 34.52 -0.01 21.83
CA TYR A 867 34.03 1.31 22.27
C TYR A 867 33.40 1.24 23.64
N VAL A 868 33.67 2.21 24.45
CA VAL A 868 32.99 2.42 25.73
C VAL A 868 31.58 2.99 25.43
N ALA A 869 30.54 2.36 25.92
CA ALA A 869 29.17 2.81 25.70
C ALA A 869 28.68 3.81 26.75
N ALA A 870 28.94 3.55 28.02
CA ALA A 870 28.46 4.40 29.11
C ALA A 870 29.26 4.19 30.39
N ALA A 871 29.17 5.20 31.26
CA ALA A 871 29.50 5.07 32.68
C ALA A 871 28.29 5.43 33.53
N VAL A 872 28.03 4.65 34.57
CA VAL A 872 26.89 4.83 35.48
C VAL A 872 27.38 4.79 36.91
N LEU A 873 26.94 5.80 37.68
CA LEU A 873 27.31 5.97 39.09
C LEU A 873 26.11 5.62 39.96
N TYR A 874 26.32 4.75 40.92
CA TYR A 874 25.30 4.32 41.87
C TYR A 874 25.66 4.64 43.30
N ASP A 875 24.70 4.87 44.15
CA ASP A 875 24.86 4.82 45.60
C ASP A 875 24.97 3.35 46.03
N TYR A 876 26.09 2.99 46.61
CA TYR A 876 26.35 1.62 47.05
C TYR A 876 25.31 1.11 48.07
N SER A 877 24.80 1.99 48.93
CA SER A 877 23.89 1.59 50.02
C SER A 877 22.47 1.36 49.57
N THR A 878 22.03 2.12 48.57
CA THR A 878 20.63 2.14 48.11
C THR A 878 20.44 1.49 46.75
N GLY A 879 21.51 1.35 45.95
CA GLY A 879 21.44 0.92 44.57
C GLY A 879 20.83 1.94 43.62
N LYS A 880 20.64 3.17 44.07
CA LYS A 880 20.07 4.23 43.24
C LYS A 880 21.07 4.75 42.24
N ILE A 881 20.67 4.91 40.97
CA ILE A 881 21.48 5.64 39.98
C ILE A 881 21.57 7.10 40.41
N LEU A 882 22.81 7.60 40.54
CA LEU A 882 23.15 8.98 40.89
C LEU A 882 23.45 9.80 39.65
N ALA A 883 24.21 9.22 38.71
CA ALA A 883 24.58 9.87 37.47
C ALA A 883 24.81 8.85 36.36
N ARG A 884 24.67 9.30 35.14
CA ARG A 884 24.94 8.52 33.92
C ARG A 884 25.53 9.44 32.86
N THR A 885 26.48 8.92 32.07
CA THR A 885 27.04 9.63 30.91
C THR A 885 27.30 8.69 29.78
N GLY A 886 27.22 9.18 28.54
CA GLY A 886 27.65 8.46 27.37
C GLY A 886 29.13 8.26 27.30
N GLY A 887 29.55 7.24 26.57
CA GLY A 887 30.95 6.83 26.40
C GLY A 887 31.62 7.49 25.19
N SER A 888 32.16 6.66 24.28
CA SER A 888 32.94 7.09 23.11
C SER A 888 32.15 8.06 22.23
N PRO A 889 32.65 9.29 21.97
CA PRO A 889 31.93 10.29 21.19
C PRO A 889 31.77 9.88 19.71
N LYS A 890 30.94 10.64 18.97
CA LYS A 890 30.84 10.49 17.51
C LYS A 890 32.25 10.63 16.89
N GLY A 891 32.60 9.72 15.99
CA GLY A 891 33.89 9.72 15.30
C GLY A 891 35.10 9.28 16.15
N ALA A 892 34.91 8.79 17.37
CA ALA A 892 35.97 8.17 18.12
C ALA A 892 36.50 6.94 17.36
N SER A 893 37.82 6.71 17.48
CA SER A 893 38.48 5.53 16.94
C SER A 893 38.20 4.30 17.81
N ARG A 894 38.13 3.14 17.18
CA ARG A 894 38.05 1.87 17.90
C ARG A 894 39.25 1.70 18.83
N GLY A 895 38.98 1.30 20.05
CA GLY A 895 40.02 1.10 21.08
C GLY A 895 40.52 2.39 21.75
N GLU A 896 39.99 3.54 21.36
CA GLU A 896 40.39 4.84 21.92
C GLU A 896 39.86 5.02 23.34
N ALA A 897 40.73 5.47 24.23
CA ALA A 897 40.37 5.80 25.59
C ALA A 897 39.44 7.05 25.60
N VAL A 898 38.36 6.97 26.32
CA VAL A 898 37.40 8.08 26.46
C VAL A 898 37.35 8.63 27.86
N THR A 899 37.36 9.95 27.97
CA THR A 899 37.19 10.65 29.26
C THR A 899 35.73 11.13 29.35
N MET A 900 35.05 10.70 30.39
CA MET A 900 33.63 10.93 30.66
C MET A 900 33.45 11.73 31.92
N SER A 901 32.48 12.65 31.93
CA SER A 901 32.15 13.45 33.13
C SER A 901 30.79 13.06 33.66
N LEU A 902 30.70 12.73 34.93
CA LEU A 902 29.51 12.38 35.67
C LEU A 902 29.19 13.48 36.68
N ASP A 903 27.90 13.91 36.67
CA ASP A 903 27.41 14.81 37.74
C ASP A 903 27.33 14.03 39.07
N ALA A 904 28.19 14.36 39.98
CA ALA A 904 28.29 13.68 41.26
C ALA A 904 27.60 14.46 42.40
N ASN A 905 26.75 15.46 42.08
CA ASN A 905 26.05 16.29 43.12
C ASN A 905 25.20 15.43 44.07
N GLY A 906 24.57 14.35 43.57
CA GLY A 906 23.77 13.42 44.37
C GLY A 906 24.57 12.60 45.38
N THR A 907 25.89 12.66 45.34
CA THR A 907 26.79 11.80 46.16
C THR A 907 27.11 12.40 47.54
N ALA A 908 26.66 13.59 47.87
CA ALA A 908 27.04 14.33 49.10
C ALA A 908 26.86 13.52 50.39
N ASN A 909 25.93 12.58 50.42
CA ASN A 909 25.65 11.73 51.60
C ASN A 909 26.04 10.27 51.42
N ALA A 910 26.68 9.90 50.30
CA ALA A 910 27.07 8.52 50.01
C ALA A 910 28.53 8.30 50.46
N ALA A 911 28.77 7.39 51.42
CA ALA A 911 30.12 7.05 51.84
C ALA A 911 30.88 6.19 50.80
N HIS A 912 30.17 5.42 50.03
CA HIS A 912 30.68 4.53 49.00
C HIS A 912 29.81 4.60 47.74
N LEU A 913 30.47 4.62 46.60
CA LEU A 913 29.82 4.64 45.29
C LEU A 913 30.20 3.37 44.51
N LEU A 914 29.31 2.94 43.61
CA LEU A 914 29.64 1.99 42.56
C LEU A 914 29.71 2.74 41.25
N LEU A 915 30.78 2.59 40.53
CA LEU A 915 30.95 3.02 39.14
C LEU A 915 30.94 1.79 38.27
N GLN A 916 30.00 1.75 37.34
CA GLN A 916 29.94 0.73 36.29
C GLN A 916 30.29 1.36 34.97
N VAL A 917 31.19 0.72 34.23
CA VAL A 917 31.59 1.13 32.87
C VAL A 917 31.18 0.00 31.91
N TYR A 918 30.46 0.37 30.89
CA TYR A 918 29.87 -0.55 29.90
C TYR A 918 30.47 -0.32 28.54
N ASP A 919 30.59 -1.38 27.76
CA ASP A 919 30.73 -1.33 26.31
C ASP A 919 29.37 -1.46 25.59
N TYR A 920 29.37 -1.52 24.25
CA TYR A 920 28.19 -1.69 23.45
C TYR A 920 27.69 -3.16 23.40
N ALA A 921 28.47 -4.13 23.79
CA ALA A 921 28.05 -5.53 24.03
C ALA A 921 27.48 -5.73 25.44
N ASN A 922 27.43 -4.65 26.22
CA ASN A 922 26.98 -4.64 27.60
C ASN A 922 27.88 -5.42 28.57
N ASN A 923 29.12 -5.67 28.14
CA ASN A 923 30.11 -6.15 29.13
C ASN A 923 30.34 -5.01 30.09
N CYS A 924 30.45 -5.35 31.36
CA CYS A 924 30.51 -4.35 32.42
C CYS A 924 31.66 -4.66 33.40
N ARG A 925 32.39 -3.61 33.79
CA ARG A 925 33.19 -3.65 34.99
C ARG A 925 32.67 -2.71 36.06
N THR A 926 32.66 -3.21 37.28
CA THR A 926 32.16 -2.48 38.45
C THR A 926 33.30 -2.14 39.38
N TYR A 927 33.35 -0.89 39.80
CA TYR A 927 34.36 -0.37 40.70
C TYR A 927 33.67 0.23 41.92
N LYS A 928 34.15 -0.14 43.12
CA LYS A 928 33.74 0.52 44.36
C LYS A 928 34.64 1.71 44.61
N ILE A 929 34.05 2.87 44.77
CA ILE A 929 34.76 4.11 44.98
C ILE A 929 34.54 4.58 46.42
N ASN A 930 35.63 4.77 47.13
CA ASN A 930 35.63 5.40 48.45
C ASN A 930 35.94 6.88 48.29
N LEU A 931 34.95 7.75 48.57
CA LEU A 931 35.07 9.18 48.41
C LEU A 931 36.14 9.81 49.24
N ASN A 932 36.57 9.14 50.31
CA ASN A 932 37.63 9.68 51.21
C ASN A 932 39.07 9.35 50.77
N LYS A 933 39.25 8.45 49.78
CA LYS A 933 40.59 7.99 49.39
C LYS A 933 40.84 7.91 47.87
N SER A 934 39.81 8.06 47.03
CA SER A 934 39.91 7.89 45.56
C SER A 934 40.56 6.57 45.10
N GLU A 935 40.46 5.52 45.90
CA GLU A 935 41.02 4.22 45.61
C GLU A 935 40.00 3.26 45.01
N LEU A 936 40.40 2.56 43.95
CA LEU A 936 39.67 1.39 43.40
C LEU A 936 39.90 0.20 44.32
N ASN A 937 38.85 -0.46 44.81
CA ASN A 937 38.96 -1.58 45.73
C ASN A 937 38.47 -2.90 45.09
N ASP A 938 39.17 -3.97 45.47
CA ASP A 938 38.77 -5.34 45.18
C ASP A 938 37.45 -5.75 45.86
N PRO A 939 36.85 -6.89 45.50
CA PRO A 939 35.64 -7.41 46.16
C PRO A 939 35.78 -7.45 47.69
N VAL A 940 34.78 -6.98 48.41
CA VAL A 940 34.82 -6.84 49.86
C VAL A 940 33.90 -7.82 50.59
N ALA A 941 32.94 -8.38 49.93
CA ALA A 941 32.04 -9.37 50.54
C ALA A 941 31.35 -10.24 49.48
N VAL A 942 31.00 -11.45 49.88
CA VAL A 942 30.17 -12.36 49.13
C VAL A 942 28.99 -12.73 50.00
N SER A 943 27.75 -12.58 49.46
CA SER A 943 26.53 -13.07 50.11
C SER A 943 25.83 -14.09 49.23
N LEU A 944 25.10 -15.03 49.86
CA LEU A 944 24.34 -16.02 49.15
C LEU A 944 22.88 -15.64 49.14
N ASN A 945 22.18 -15.98 48.06
CA ASN A 945 20.75 -15.80 47.93
C ASN A 945 19.93 -16.56 49.02
N ARG A 946 20.55 -17.54 49.72
CA ARG A 946 19.98 -18.31 50.81
C ARG A 946 21.01 -18.56 51.92
N SER A 947 20.65 -18.31 53.15
CA SER A 947 21.46 -18.60 54.32
C SER A 947 21.33 -20.04 54.85
N THR A 948 20.30 -20.76 54.43
CA THR A 948 20.01 -22.13 54.76
C THR A 948 19.36 -22.86 53.61
N LEU A 949 19.78 -24.13 53.39
CA LEU A 949 19.27 -25.00 52.35
C LEU A 949 19.01 -26.39 52.92
N LYS A 950 17.83 -26.95 52.67
CA LYS A 950 17.49 -28.32 53.07
C LYS A 950 17.30 -29.15 51.82
N LEU A 951 18.12 -30.16 51.65
CA LEU A 951 18.07 -31.10 50.54
C LEU A 951 17.86 -32.54 51.05
N PHE A 952 17.11 -33.33 50.26
CA PHE A 952 17.12 -34.78 50.42
C PHE A 952 18.40 -35.36 49.86
N LYS A 953 18.75 -36.56 50.27
CA LYS A 953 19.88 -37.27 49.67
C LYS A 953 19.71 -37.42 48.19
N GLY A 954 20.71 -36.96 47.40
CA GLY A 954 20.68 -36.93 45.95
C GLY A 954 19.85 -35.75 45.37
N GLY A 955 19.21 -34.91 46.17
CA GLY A 955 18.57 -33.71 45.73
C GLY A 955 19.54 -32.58 45.45
N THR A 956 19.24 -31.72 44.51
CA THR A 956 20.09 -30.59 44.09
C THR A 956 19.37 -29.27 44.22
N ALA A 957 20.10 -28.20 44.48
CA ALA A 957 19.65 -26.82 44.35
C ALA A 957 20.83 -25.88 44.11
N THR A 958 20.64 -24.87 43.30
CA THR A 958 21.67 -23.90 43.00
C THR A 958 21.62 -22.74 43.98
N LEU A 959 22.77 -22.38 44.50
CA LEU A 959 23.03 -21.18 45.28
C LEU A 959 23.61 -20.10 44.35
N GLU A 960 23.10 -18.90 44.48
CA GLU A 960 23.63 -17.74 43.78
C GLU A 960 24.45 -16.92 44.74
N ALA A 961 25.65 -16.56 44.32
CA ALA A 961 26.56 -15.72 45.10
C ALA A 961 26.44 -14.28 44.60
N GLU A 962 26.14 -13.36 45.50
CA GLU A 962 26.16 -11.94 45.23
C GLU A 962 27.49 -11.39 45.76
N VAL A 963 28.33 -10.92 44.87
CA VAL A 963 29.65 -10.32 45.20
C VAL A 963 29.49 -8.82 45.33
N THR A 964 29.96 -8.25 46.40
CA THR A 964 29.92 -6.82 46.63
C THR A 964 31.33 -6.23 46.42
N PRO A 965 31.48 -5.17 45.57
CA PRO A 965 30.45 -4.46 44.80
C PRO A 965 29.91 -5.30 43.64
N PHE A 966 28.68 -5.06 43.33
CA PHE A 966 27.91 -5.72 42.25
C PHE A 966 28.62 -5.59 40.89
N GLY A 967 28.52 -6.65 40.07
CA GLY A 967 29.01 -6.65 38.67
C GLY A 967 30.45 -7.20 38.51
N ILE A 968 31.03 -7.75 39.55
CA ILE A 968 32.24 -8.58 39.43
C ILE A 968 31.80 -9.96 38.97
N HIS A 969 32.45 -10.46 37.92
CA HIS A 969 32.11 -11.73 37.29
C HIS A 969 32.04 -12.92 38.26
N PRO A 970 31.11 -13.88 38.05
CA PRO A 970 31.03 -15.11 38.86
C PRO A 970 32.31 -15.94 38.83
N ASP A 971 33.17 -15.78 37.82
CA ASP A 971 34.46 -16.42 37.67
C ASP A 971 35.45 -16.16 38.85
N THR A 972 35.14 -15.19 39.70
CA THR A 972 35.91 -14.88 40.91
C THR A 972 35.38 -15.61 42.16
N VAL A 973 34.26 -16.27 42.06
CA VAL A 973 33.64 -17.00 43.18
C VAL A 973 34.06 -18.45 43.13
N THR A 974 34.75 -18.92 44.19
CA THR A 974 35.08 -20.34 44.35
C THR A 974 34.13 -20.97 45.35
N TRP A 975 33.47 -22.01 44.95
CA TRP A 975 32.53 -22.76 45.76
C TRP A 975 33.25 -23.91 46.47
N THR A 976 33.07 -24.03 47.78
CA THR A 976 33.60 -25.14 48.55
C THR A 976 32.62 -25.60 49.63
N SER A 977 32.65 -26.89 49.93
CA SER A 977 31.88 -27.45 50.99
C SER A 977 32.78 -27.89 52.13
N ASP A 978 32.52 -27.42 53.34
CA ASP A 978 33.25 -27.80 54.53
C ASP A 978 33.09 -29.25 54.92
N ASN A 979 32.00 -29.88 54.45
CA ASN A 979 31.70 -31.28 54.70
C ASN A 979 31.11 -32.00 53.51
N THR A 980 31.97 -32.51 52.68
CA THR A 980 31.59 -33.22 51.45
C THR A 980 30.83 -34.57 51.68
N ASN A 981 30.76 -35.05 52.91
CA ASN A 981 29.91 -36.20 53.30
C ASN A 981 28.43 -35.81 53.54
N VAL A 982 28.16 -34.50 53.59
CA VAL A 982 26.80 -33.99 53.80
C VAL A 982 26.24 -33.39 52.52
N ALA A 983 27.06 -32.56 51.84
CA ALA A 983 26.75 -31.98 50.55
C ALA A 983 27.99 -31.65 49.75
N THR A 984 27.95 -31.78 48.49
CA THR A 984 28.94 -31.23 47.53
C THR A 984 28.41 -29.98 46.83
N VAL A 985 29.26 -29.15 46.37
CA VAL A 985 28.95 -27.98 45.51
C VAL A 985 29.85 -28.00 44.30
N ASP A 986 29.29 -27.75 43.15
CA ASP A 986 30.06 -27.61 41.89
C ASP A 986 30.48 -26.17 41.61
N GLU A 987 31.16 -25.97 40.47
CA GLU A 987 31.67 -24.67 40.05
C GLU A 987 30.56 -23.65 39.80
N ASP A 988 29.35 -24.08 39.45
CA ASP A 988 28.16 -23.25 39.21
C ASP A 988 27.34 -22.98 40.47
N GLY A 989 27.79 -23.38 41.63
CA GLY A 989 27.09 -23.19 42.89
C GLY A 989 25.95 -24.20 43.13
N THR A 990 25.86 -25.28 42.34
CA THR A 990 24.85 -26.33 42.53
C THR A 990 25.26 -27.25 43.67
N VAL A 991 24.46 -27.22 44.74
CA VAL A 991 24.66 -28.07 45.93
C VAL A 991 23.90 -29.37 45.78
N THR A 992 24.61 -30.46 45.98
CA THR A 992 24.01 -31.81 45.96
C THR A 992 24.07 -32.42 47.38
N GLY A 993 22.94 -32.84 47.92
CA GLY A 993 22.89 -33.56 49.21
C GLY A 993 23.40 -35.00 49.09
N ILE A 994 24.29 -35.40 49.96
CA ILE A 994 24.98 -36.73 49.97
C ILE A 994 24.26 -37.72 50.88
#